data_243a611ee570d3028f951a1e92472ea9
#
_entry.id   243a611ee570d3028f951a1e92472ea9
#
_cell.length_a   1.000
_cell.length_b   1.000
_cell.length_c   1.000
_cell.angle_alpha   90.00
_cell.angle_beta   90.00
_cell.angle_gamma   90.00
#
_symmetry.space_group_name_H-M   'P 1'
#
loop_
_entity.id
_entity.type
_entity.pdbx_description
1 polymer ?
#
loop_
_entity_poly.entity_id
_entity_poly.type
_entity_poly.pdbx_seq_one_letter_code
_entity_poly.pdbx_strand_id
1 'polypeptide(L)'
;WAFQKMFNSYYCNDTKRARPIEELIEAFPKYGSKGLNAACSEELTFTADEWNSWDEKRRQEVLMNYRIAYLGETMVNWCPQLGTVLANDEVVDGVSERGGYPVVQKKMRQWCLRVSAYAQRLLDGLETIDWTDSLKETQKNWIGRSEGTEMQFKVADSDIEFTIFTTRADTIFGVTFMVLAPESELVDQLTTTGQRAAVDEYIAYVKKRTERDRISDHRVTGVFSGSYAINPFTGDKIPVWISEYVLAGYGTGAIMAVPAHDSRDYAFARHFGLPIIPLIEGADVNEQSFDAKEGIVMNSPKAPSGSPKGERPAGSNNNSSTSSPLGGTEGGPFSLNGLTVKEAIAATKKYVEENHLGRVKVNFRLRDAIFSRQRYWGEPFPVYYKEGMPYMIPEECLPLELPEVDKFLPTETGEPPLGHATRWAWDTKENKVVDNTLIDNVTIFPLELNTMPGFAGSSAYYLRYMDPRNHTALVDRQVDEYWQNVDLYVGGTEHATGHLIYSRFWNKFLFDYGYSCKEEPFGKLVNQGMIQGRSNFVYRIKDTNTFVSLGLKDQYDTTPIHVDVNIVSGDVLDVEAFKAWRPEYNNAEFILEDGKYVCGWAVEKMSKSMYNVVNPDMIVERYGADTLRLYEMFLGPVEQSKPWDTNG
;
A
#
# COMPACT_ATOMS: atom_id res chain seq x y z
N TRP A 1 15.36 -17.10 -12.56
CA TRP A 1 16.53 -16.26 -12.82
C TRP A 1 16.36 -14.83 -12.28
N ALA A 2 15.34 -14.06 -12.67
CA ALA A 2 15.14 -12.68 -12.22
C ALA A 2 15.03 -12.57 -10.70
N PHE A 3 14.32 -13.48 -10.06
CA PHE A 3 14.23 -13.57 -8.60
C PHE A 3 15.61 -13.78 -7.95
N GLN A 4 16.44 -14.69 -8.49
CA GLN A 4 17.81 -14.91 -7.99
C GLN A 4 18.65 -13.62 -8.11
N LYS A 5 18.55 -12.90 -9.22
CA LYS A 5 19.25 -11.62 -9.40
C LYS A 5 18.81 -10.59 -8.36
N MET A 6 17.50 -10.50 -8.08
CA MET A 6 16.97 -9.60 -7.06
C MET A 6 17.38 -10.01 -5.64
N PHE A 7 17.43 -11.32 -5.35
CA PHE A 7 17.92 -11.82 -4.08
C PHE A 7 19.42 -11.52 -3.88
N ASN A 8 20.21 -11.62 -4.93
CA ASN A 8 21.64 -11.32 -4.90
C ASN A 8 21.96 -9.82 -5.13
N SER A 9 21.00 -8.95 -4.84
CA SER A 9 21.13 -7.52 -5.02
C SER A 9 20.65 -6.74 -3.81
N TYR A 10 21.24 -5.57 -3.59
CA TYR A 10 20.74 -4.53 -2.70
C TYR A 10 20.54 -3.22 -3.48
N TYR A 11 19.77 -2.29 -2.95
CA TYR A 11 19.58 -0.98 -3.56
C TYR A 11 20.43 0.07 -2.86
N CYS A 12 21.38 0.66 -3.58
CA CYS A 12 22.24 1.73 -3.10
C CYS A 12 21.54 3.09 -3.30
N ASN A 13 21.25 3.80 -2.22
CA ASN A 13 20.58 5.11 -2.28
C ASN A 13 21.47 6.20 -2.88
N ASP A 14 22.78 6.11 -2.71
CA ASP A 14 23.74 7.11 -3.26
C ASP A 14 23.80 7.05 -4.78
N THR A 15 23.88 5.84 -5.34
CA THR A 15 23.89 5.63 -6.80
C THR A 15 22.49 5.53 -7.39
N LYS A 16 21.47 5.39 -6.55
CA LYS A 16 20.05 5.16 -6.93
C LYS A 16 19.90 3.97 -7.88
N ARG A 17 20.59 2.87 -7.61
CA ARG A 17 20.61 1.65 -8.43
C ARG A 17 20.71 0.39 -7.58
N ALA A 18 20.23 -0.71 -8.16
CA ALA A 18 20.57 -2.03 -7.66
C ALA A 18 22.06 -2.33 -7.88
N ARG A 19 22.67 -2.98 -6.90
CA ARG A 19 24.08 -3.41 -6.91
C ARG A 19 24.19 -4.82 -6.35
N PRO A 20 25.25 -5.57 -6.70
CA PRO A 20 25.48 -6.91 -6.19
C PRO A 20 25.61 -6.95 -4.67
N ILE A 21 24.95 -7.90 -4.01
CA ILE A 21 25.00 -8.08 -2.55
C ILE A 21 26.41 -8.40 -2.06
N GLU A 22 27.26 -8.96 -2.92
CA GLU A 22 28.67 -9.28 -2.66
C GLU A 22 29.45 -8.05 -2.20
N GLU A 23 29.09 -6.86 -2.66
CA GLU A 23 29.73 -5.62 -2.20
C GLU A 23 29.53 -5.39 -0.71
N LEU A 24 28.35 -5.72 -0.17
CA LEU A 24 28.08 -5.65 1.27
C LEU A 24 28.82 -6.75 2.02
N ILE A 25 28.85 -7.98 1.48
CA ILE A 25 29.59 -9.11 2.06
C ILE A 25 31.09 -8.79 2.20
N GLU A 26 31.66 -8.06 1.25
CA GLU A 26 33.06 -7.62 1.28
C GLU A 26 33.30 -6.39 2.16
N ALA A 27 32.31 -5.50 2.29
CA ALA A 27 32.43 -4.25 3.07
C ALA A 27 32.22 -4.46 4.56
N PHE A 28 31.25 -5.28 4.97
CA PHE A 28 30.89 -5.46 6.39
C PHE A 28 32.03 -5.98 7.27
N PRO A 29 32.89 -6.93 6.84
CA PRO A 29 34.04 -7.35 7.62
C PRO A 29 35.08 -6.25 7.89
N LYS A 30 35.07 -5.18 7.07
CA LYS A 30 36.05 -4.09 7.13
C LYS A 30 35.50 -2.85 7.86
N TYR A 31 34.23 -2.56 7.64
CA TYR A 31 33.63 -1.27 8.01
C TYR A 31 32.36 -1.39 8.86
N GLY A 32 31.81 -2.60 9.03
CA GLY A 32 30.47 -2.77 9.61
C GLY A 32 29.42 -2.06 8.76
N SER A 33 28.43 -1.48 9.39
CA SER A 33 27.39 -0.68 8.71
C SER A 33 27.77 0.80 8.53
N LYS A 34 28.98 1.21 8.91
CA LYS A 34 29.42 2.60 8.86
C LYS A 34 29.48 3.12 7.42
N GLY A 35 28.78 4.22 7.17
CA GLY A 35 28.75 4.87 5.84
C GLY A 35 27.87 4.17 4.81
N LEU A 36 27.15 3.12 5.19
CA LEU A 36 26.20 2.46 4.30
C LEU A 36 24.94 3.31 4.16
N ASN A 37 24.58 3.62 2.91
CA ASN A 37 23.32 4.25 2.54
C ASN A 37 22.58 3.35 1.54
N ALA A 38 21.86 2.38 2.06
CA ALA A 38 21.14 1.38 1.30
C ALA A 38 19.69 1.27 1.76
N ALA A 39 18.79 0.93 0.84
CA ALA A 39 17.43 0.58 1.20
C ALA A 39 17.43 -0.69 2.07
N CYS A 40 16.69 -0.64 3.17
CA CYS A 40 16.65 -1.71 4.17
C CYS A 40 15.26 -1.83 4.79
N SER A 41 15.00 -2.96 5.44
CA SER A 41 13.77 -3.16 6.21
C SER A 41 13.84 -2.45 7.56
N GLU A 42 15.03 -2.49 8.18
CA GLU A 42 15.34 -1.85 9.47
C GLU A 42 16.72 -1.17 9.39
N GLU A 43 16.88 -0.03 10.05
CA GLU A 43 18.17 0.63 10.15
C GLU A 43 19.03 -0.09 11.18
N LEU A 44 20.02 -0.84 10.72
CA LEU A 44 20.94 -1.59 11.57
C LEU A 44 22.27 -0.85 11.74
N THR A 45 22.77 -0.82 12.97
CA THR A 45 24.10 -0.30 13.29
C THR A 45 24.93 -1.41 13.91
N PHE A 46 26.08 -1.74 13.30
CA PHE A 46 27.03 -2.73 13.79
C PHE A 46 28.44 -2.42 13.31
N THR A 47 29.41 -2.86 14.08
CA THR A 47 30.84 -2.72 13.79
C THR A 47 31.36 -3.88 12.94
N ALA A 48 32.56 -3.72 12.36
CA ALA A 48 33.26 -4.81 11.69
C ALA A 48 33.56 -5.99 12.63
N ASP A 49 33.92 -5.70 13.90
CA ASP A 49 34.21 -6.74 14.88
C ASP A 49 32.95 -7.55 15.24
N GLU A 50 31.81 -6.90 15.41
CA GLU A 50 30.52 -7.57 15.60
C GLU A 50 30.21 -8.48 14.43
N TRP A 51 30.28 -7.96 13.18
CA TRP A 51 30.06 -8.76 11.98
C TRP A 51 30.97 -9.99 11.92
N ASN A 52 32.26 -9.82 12.22
CA ASN A 52 33.23 -10.89 12.17
C ASN A 52 33.04 -11.94 13.30
N SER A 53 32.40 -11.55 14.40
CA SER A 53 32.05 -12.47 15.50
C SER A 53 30.80 -13.30 15.25
N TRP A 54 29.93 -12.89 14.32
CA TRP A 54 28.67 -13.57 14.04
C TRP A 54 28.86 -14.87 13.27
N ASP A 55 27.98 -15.84 13.53
CA ASP A 55 27.85 -17.04 12.74
C ASP A 55 27.24 -16.75 11.36
N GLU A 56 27.24 -17.75 10.49
CA GLU A 56 26.72 -17.63 9.13
C GLU A 56 25.22 -17.27 9.12
N LYS A 57 24.43 -17.88 10.02
CA LYS A 57 23.00 -17.61 10.13
C LYS A 57 22.74 -16.13 10.41
N ARG A 58 23.42 -15.57 11.42
CA ARG A 58 23.26 -14.15 11.78
C ARG A 58 23.69 -13.22 10.65
N ARG A 59 24.78 -13.53 9.95
CA ARG A 59 25.21 -12.76 8.76
C ARG A 59 24.14 -12.79 7.66
N GLN A 60 23.53 -13.94 7.37
CA GLN A 60 22.47 -14.07 6.38
C GLN A 60 21.20 -13.30 6.80
N GLU A 61 20.83 -13.29 8.09
CA GLU A 61 19.74 -12.46 8.61
C GLU A 61 19.98 -10.97 8.36
N VAL A 62 21.18 -10.49 8.61
CA VAL A 62 21.57 -9.09 8.37
C VAL A 62 21.58 -8.76 6.88
N LEU A 63 22.10 -9.64 6.03
CA LEU A 63 22.06 -9.44 4.57
C LEU A 63 20.62 -9.42 4.05
N MET A 64 19.71 -10.25 4.60
CA MET A 64 18.31 -10.27 4.24
C MET A 64 17.64 -8.89 4.42
N ASN A 65 18.09 -8.12 5.41
CA ASN A 65 17.62 -6.76 5.66
C ASN A 65 17.83 -5.80 4.47
N TYR A 66 18.80 -6.07 3.59
CA TYR A 66 19.17 -5.21 2.46
C TYR A 66 18.77 -5.75 1.09
N ARG A 67 18.47 -7.05 0.96
CA ARG A 67 18.16 -7.68 -0.32
C ARG A 67 16.92 -7.07 -0.98
N ILE A 68 16.92 -7.00 -2.31
CA ILE A 68 15.77 -6.52 -3.10
C ILE A 68 14.65 -7.57 -3.07
N ALA A 69 14.96 -8.85 -3.25
CA ALA A 69 14.03 -9.93 -2.93
C ALA A 69 14.40 -10.49 -1.55
N TYR A 70 13.50 -10.41 -0.60
CA TYR A 70 13.76 -10.78 0.79
C TYR A 70 12.60 -11.55 1.41
N LEU A 71 12.93 -12.32 2.43
CA LEU A 71 11.98 -13.08 3.21
C LEU A 71 11.66 -12.31 4.49
N GLY A 72 10.44 -11.84 4.63
CA GLY A 72 10.00 -11.00 5.74
C GLY A 72 8.69 -11.48 6.37
N GLU A 73 8.46 -11.10 7.61
CA GLU A 73 7.16 -11.28 8.27
C GLU A 73 6.28 -10.07 7.99
N THR A 74 5.13 -10.30 7.39
CA THR A 74 4.20 -9.22 7.04
C THR A 74 2.75 -9.62 7.31
N MET A 75 1.90 -8.62 7.52
CA MET A 75 0.46 -8.81 7.59
C MET A 75 -0.08 -9.08 6.18
N VAL A 76 -0.81 -10.16 6.01
CA VAL A 76 -1.35 -10.60 4.74
C VAL A 76 -2.85 -10.87 4.82
N ASN A 77 -3.51 -10.75 3.67
CA ASN A 77 -4.91 -11.15 3.51
C ASN A 77 -4.97 -12.68 3.35
N TRP A 78 -5.15 -13.40 4.42
CA TRP A 78 -5.25 -14.85 4.41
C TRP A 78 -6.70 -15.31 4.21
N CYS A 79 -6.94 -16.16 3.24
CA CYS A 79 -8.23 -16.81 3.04
C CYS A 79 -8.14 -18.29 3.44
N PRO A 80 -8.69 -18.70 4.59
CA PRO A 80 -8.60 -20.09 5.05
C PRO A 80 -9.24 -21.10 4.08
N GLN A 81 -10.36 -20.75 3.46
CA GLN A 81 -11.08 -21.64 2.53
C GLN A 81 -10.34 -21.84 1.21
N LEU A 82 -9.63 -20.81 0.75
CA LEU A 82 -8.79 -20.93 -0.44
C LEU A 82 -7.38 -21.41 -0.11
N GLY A 83 -7.00 -21.43 1.18
CA GLY A 83 -5.69 -21.86 1.65
C GLY A 83 -4.53 -21.02 1.11
N THR A 84 -4.76 -19.73 0.81
CA THR A 84 -3.74 -18.86 0.19
C THR A 84 -3.86 -17.41 0.67
N VAL A 85 -2.76 -16.68 0.49
CA VAL A 85 -2.71 -15.23 0.61
C VAL A 85 -3.32 -14.60 -0.65
N LEU A 86 -4.12 -13.56 -0.45
CA LEU A 86 -4.75 -12.77 -1.50
C LEU A 86 -4.11 -11.38 -1.57
N ALA A 87 -3.98 -10.85 -2.78
CA ALA A 87 -3.63 -9.44 -2.99
C ALA A 87 -4.80 -8.53 -2.56
N ASN A 88 -4.53 -7.25 -2.35
CA ASN A 88 -5.57 -6.31 -1.89
C ASN A 88 -6.72 -6.15 -2.88
N ASP A 89 -6.45 -6.28 -4.17
CA ASP A 89 -7.42 -6.24 -5.27
C ASP A 89 -8.25 -7.54 -5.39
N GLU A 90 -7.79 -8.63 -4.79
CA GLU A 90 -8.51 -9.91 -4.70
C GLU A 90 -9.47 -9.98 -3.48
N VAL A 91 -9.55 -8.90 -2.68
CA VAL A 91 -10.42 -8.81 -1.50
C VAL A 91 -11.42 -7.68 -1.66
N VAL A 92 -12.72 -8.02 -1.58
CA VAL A 92 -13.83 -7.06 -1.65
C VAL A 92 -14.71 -7.23 -0.42
N ASP A 93 -14.91 -6.15 0.34
CA ASP A 93 -15.76 -6.13 1.55
C ASP A 93 -15.42 -7.24 2.57
N GLY A 94 -14.11 -7.51 2.76
CA GLY A 94 -13.63 -8.51 3.72
C GLY A 94 -13.77 -9.96 3.27
N VAL A 95 -14.18 -10.20 2.02
CA VAL A 95 -14.26 -11.54 1.41
C VAL A 95 -13.43 -11.62 0.14
N SER A 96 -13.05 -12.84 -0.23
CA SER A 96 -12.36 -13.09 -1.49
C SER A 96 -13.27 -12.77 -2.68
N GLU A 97 -12.77 -12.08 -3.70
CA GLU A 97 -13.51 -11.84 -4.96
C GLU A 97 -13.95 -13.18 -5.56
N ARG A 98 -13.09 -14.18 -5.51
CA ARG A 98 -13.37 -15.53 -5.96
C ARG A 98 -13.99 -16.34 -4.82
N GLY A 99 -15.27 -16.65 -4.91
CA GLY A 99 -16.00 -17.54 -4.02
C GLY A 99 -16.64 -16.85 -2.80
N GLY A 100 -16.36 -15.56 -2.54
CA GLY A 100 -16.97 -14.81 -1.45
C GLY A 100 -16.61 -15.31 -0.04
N TYR A 101 -15.42 -15.90 0.12
CA TYR A 101 -14.98 -16.49 1.38
C TYR A 101 -14.38 -15.44 2.32
N PRO A 102 -14.62 -15.55 3.65
CA PRO A 102 -14.02 -14.63 4.62
C PRO A 102 -12.50 -14.58 4.55
N VAL A 103 -11.96 -13.38 4.59
CA VAL A 103 -10.52 -13.10 4.60
C VAL A 103 -10.13 -12.52 5.94
N VAL A 104 -9.03 -13.00 6.51
CA VAL A 104 -8.50 -12.55 7.80
C VAL A 104 -7.10 -11.97 7.63
N GLN A 105 -6.79 -10.96 8.44
CA GLN A 105 -5.42 -10.46 8.53
C GLN A 105 -4.58 -11.44 9.36
N LYS A 106 -3.45 -11.88 8.81
CA LYS A 106 -2.54 -12.82 9.47
C LYS A 106 -1.09 -12.40 9.26
N LYS A 107 -0.29 -12.41 10.32
CA LYS A 107 1.16 -12.25 10.20
C LYS A 107 1.77 -13.55 9.67
N MET A 108 2.42 -13.47 8.52
CA MET A 108 3.01 -14.63 7.86
C MET A 108 4.38 -14.28 7.28
N ARG A 109 5.28 -15.27 7.28
CA ARG A 109 6.56 -15.18 6.60
C ARG A 109 6.35 -15.32 5.10
N GLN A 110 6.74 -14.30 4.33
CA GLN A 110 6.47 -14.18 2.90
C GLN A 110 7.70 -13.67 2.16
N TRP A 111 7.89 -14.13 0.92
CA TRP A 111 8.78 -13.44 0.00
C TRP A 111 8.21 -12.08 -0.36
N CYS A 112 9.06 -11.08 -0.35
CA CYS A 112 8.72 -9.70 -0.70
C CYS A 112 9.73 -9.16 -1.71
N LEU A 113 9.27 -8.24 -2.57
CA LEU A 113 10.15 -7.45 -3.44
C LEU A 113 10.16 -6.00 -2.97
N ARG A 114 11.35 -5.43 -2.83
CA ARG A 114 11.59 -4.07 -2.33
C ARG A 114 11.29 -3.00 -3.41
N VAL A 115 10.04 -2.98 -3.88
CA VAL A 115 9.55 -2.02 -4.87
C VAL A 115 9.64 -0.59 -4.33
N SER A 116 9.46 -0.42 -3.03
CA SER A 116 9.56 0.88 -2.34
C SER A 116 10.91 1.56 -2.52
N ALA A 117 12.00 0.81 -2.67
CA ALA A 117 13.33 1.36 -2.94
C ALA A 117 13.39 2.12 -4.29
N TYR A 118 12.54 1.75 -5.24
CA TYR A 118 12.45 2.39 -6.56
C TYR A 118 11.41 3.50 -6.64
N ALA A 119 10.71 3.82 -5.55
CA ALA A 119 9.58 4.74 -5.54
C ALA A 119 9.90 6.10 -6.17
N GLN A 120 11.03 6.73 -5.82
CA GLN A 120 11.42 8.01 -6.43
C GLN A 120 11.71 7.87 -7.93
N ARG A 121 12.43 6.83 -8.35
CA ARG A 121 12.71 6.58 -9.77
C ARG A 121 11.44 6.26 -10.57
N LEU A 122 10.46 5.60 -9.95
CA LEU A 122 9.15 5.38 -10.55
C LEU A 122 8.40 6.71 -10.77
N LEU A 123 8.53 7.68 -9.86
CA LEU A 123 7.97 9.02 -10.06
C LEU A 123 8.72 9.80 -11.14
N ASP A 124 10.05 9.86 -11.05
CA ASP A 124 10.88 10.62 -11.98
C ASP A 124 10.70 10.11 -13.43
N GLY A 125 10.59 8.80 -13.60
CA GLY A 125 10.39 8.18 -14.92
C GLY A 125 9.06 8.53 -15.60
N LEU A 126 8.03 8.95 -14.86
CA LEU A 126 6.75 9.38 -15.45
C LEU A 126 6.89 10.62 -16.35
N GLU A 127 7.91 11.43 -16.13
CA GLU A 127 8.17 12.62 -16.95
C GLU A 127 8.84 12.27 -18.31
N THR A 128 9.31 11.04 -18.47
CA THR A 128 10.04 10.60 -19.68
C THR A 128 9.18 9.79 -20.66
N ILE A 129 7.91 9.54 -20.34
CA ILE A 129 7.00 8.66 -21.11
C ILE A 129 5.75 9.40 -21.58
N ASP A 130 5.24 9.01 -22.75
CA ASP A 130 4.03 9.58 -23.38
C ASP A 130 2.78 8.82 -22.91
N TRP A 131 2.43 9.06 -21.64
CA TRP A 131 1.23 8.51 -21.01
C TRP A 131 0.26 9.62 -20.67
N THR A 132 -1.02 9.31 -20.57
CA THR A 132 -2.05 10.30 -20.21
C THR A 132 -1.82 10.86 -18.80
N ASP A 133 -2.14 12.14 -18.60
CA ASP A 133 -2.00 12.82 -17.30
C ASP A 133 -2.81 12.09 -16.21
N SER A 134 -4.00 11.62 -16.53
CA SER A 134 -4.85 10.87 -15.60
C SER A 134 -4.15 9.60 -15.08
N LEU A 135 -3.46 8.87 -15.95
CA LEU A 135 -2.73 7.66 -15.56
C LEU A 135 -1.48 8.00 -14.74
N LYS A 136 -0.74 9.03 -15.17
CA LYS A 136 0.42 9.52 -14.40
C LYS A 136 0.00 9.95 -12.99
N GLU A 137 -1.09 10.69 -12.85
CA GLU A 137 -1.63 11.09 -11.55
C GLU A 137 -2.09 9.88 -10.71
N THR A 138 -2.69 8.87 -11.33
CA THR A 138 -3.05 7.64 -10.64
C THR A 138 -1.82 6.95 -10.06
N GLN A 139 -0.72 6.85 -10.81
CA GLN A 139 0.52 6.28 -10.32
C GLN A 139 1.20 7.16 -9.27
N LYS A 140 1.26 8.49 -9.47
CA LYS A 140 1.79 9.45 -8.48
C LYS A 140 1.06 9.32 -7.14
N ASN A 141 -0.27 9.26 -7.18
CA ASN A 141 -1.10 9.08 -5.99
C ASN A 141 -0.89 7.72 -5.32
N TRP A 142 -0.71 6.65 -6.09
CA TRP A 142 -0.44 5.31 -5.54
C TRP A 142 0.93 5.23 -4.89
N ILE A 143 1.96 5.77 -5.53
CA ILE A 143 3.32 5.86 -4.97
C ILE A 143 3.32 6.77 -3.74
N GLY A 144 2.57 7.87 -3.78
CA GLY A 144 2.23 8.71 -2.65
C GLY A 144 3.45 9.27 -1.93
N ARG A 145 4.30 10.03 -2.66
CA ARG A 145 5.44 10.72 -2.06
C ARG A 145 4.97 11.80 -1.10
N SER A 146 5.48 11.77 0.10
CA SER A 146 5.30 12.81 1.10
C SER A 146 6.64 13.17 1.74
N GLU A 147 6.89 14.45 1.92
CA GLU A 147 8.05 14.95 2.64
C GLU A 147 7.60 15.51 3.98
N GLY A 148 8.20 15.02 5.04
CA GLY A 148 7.84 15.40 6.39
C GLY A 148 9.02 15.30 7.33
N THR A 149 8.69 15.30 8.62
CA THR A 149 9.66 15.26 9.71
C THR A 149 9.38 14.03 10.58
N GLU A 150 10.37 13.19 10.76
CA GLU A 150 10.39 12.21 11.85
C GLU A 150 10.82 12.93 13.12
N MET A 151 10.07 12.77 14.20
CA MET A 151 10.37 13.32 15.51
C MET A 151 10.31 12.24 16.58
N GLN A 152 11.25 12.28 17.52
CA GLN A 152 11.32 11.37 18.66
C GLN A 152 10.57 11.95 19.85
N PHE A 153 9.72 11.12 20.45
CA PHE A 153 8.99 11.40 21.66
C PHE A 153 9.44 10.43 22.76
N LYS A 154 9.81 10.96 23.92
CA LYS A 154 10.09 10.16 25.11
C LYS A 154 8.80 9.84 25.83
N VAL A 155 8.73 8.64 26.41
CA VAL A 155 7.63 8.26 27.30
C VAL A 155 7.94 8.75 28.70
N ALA A 156 6.98 9.44 29.34
CA ALA A 156 7.15 9.96 30.68
C ALA A 156 7.41 8.81 31.68
N ASP A 157 8.34 9.04 32.59
CA ASP A 157 8.70 8.11 33.66
C ASP A 157 9.21 6.72 33.14
N SER A 158 9.81 6.70 31.94
CA SER A 158 10.32 5.51 31.26
C SER A 158 11.53 5.85 30.37
N ASP A 159 12.33 4.84 30.01
CA ASP A 159 13.40 4.96 29.02
C ASP A 159 12.92 4.67 27.58
N ILE A 160 11.63 4.46 27.38
CA ILE A 160 11.06 4.18 26.08
C ILE A 160 10.97 5.47 25.27
N GLU A 161 11.39 5.38 24.02
CA GLU A 161 11.24 6.42 23.01
C GLU A 161 10.53 5.85 21.79
N PHE A 162 9.74 6.66 21.10
CA PHE A 162 9.14 6.29 19.83
C PHE A 162 9.16 7.45 18.83
N THR A 163 9.15 7.11 17.56
CA THR A 163 9.23 8.08 16.46
C THR A 163 7.86 8.26 15.82
N ILE A 164 7.49 9.49 15.53
CA ILE A 164 6.34 9.84 14.68
C ILE A 164 6.82 10.43 13.36
N PHE A 165 5.97 10.38 12.35
CA PHE A 165 6.15 11.10 11.09
C PHE A 165 5.01 12.08 10.87
N THR A 166 5.33 13.33 10.53
CA THR A 166 4.35 14.36 10.22
C THR A 166 4.76 15.20 9.03
N THR A 167 3.81 15.55 8.17
CA THR A 167 3.99 16.56 7.11
C THR A 167 3.72 17.97 7.61
N ARG A 168 3.14 18.09 8.82
CA ARG A 168 2.73 19.34 9.47
C ARG A 168 3.53 19.56 10.76
N ALA A 169 4.86 19.61 10.63
CA ALA A 169 5.75 19.85 11.77
C ALA A 169 5.50 21.21 12.46
N ASP A 170 4.95 22.19 11.74
CA ASP A 170 4.50 23.49 12.24
C ASP A 170 3.45 23.40 13.35
N THR A 171 2.73 22.28 13.44
CA THR A 171 1.63 22.14 14.41
C THR A 171 2.04 21.51 15.74
N ILE A 172 3.34 21.35 15.99
CA ILE A 172 3.88 20.71 17.20
C ILE A 172 3.37 21.32 18.53
N PHE A 173 3.07 22.60 18.56
CA PHE A 173 2.54 23.30 19.74
C PHE A 173 1.04 23.11 19.97
N GLY A 174 0.32 22.50 19.03
CA GLY A 174 -1.10 22.14 19.16
C GLY A 174 -1.34 20.66 19.39
N VAL A 175 -0.29 19.90 19.62
CA VAL A 175 -0.39 18.46 19.94
C VAL A 175 -0.99 18.28 21.32
N THR A 176 -2.15 17.62 21.41
CA THR A 176 -2.86 17.42 22.67
C THR A 176 -2.99 15.96 23.08
N PHE A 177 -2.74 15.05 22.16
CA PHE A 177 -2.62 13.60 22.43
C PHE A 177 -1.78 12.91 21.36
N MET A 178 -1.31 11.72 21.69
CA MET A 178 -0.61 10.82 20.76
C MET A 178 -1.52 9.64 20.49
N VAL A 179 -1.41 9.03 19.30
CA VAL A 179 -2.19 7.84 18.96
C VAL A 179 -1.31 6.77 18.36
N LEU A 180 -1.44 5.55 18.88
CA LEU A 180 -0.80 4.35 18.37
C LEU A 180 -1.78 3.53 17.54
N ALA A 181 -1.28 2.92 16.47
CA ALA A 181 -1.99 1.87 15.77
C ALA A 181 -2.19 0.66 16.69
N PRO A 182 -3.36 0.01 16.65
CA PRO A 182 -3.64 -1.16 17.51
C PRO A 182 -2.67 -2.33 17.32
N GLU A 183 -2.04 -2.43 16.15
CA GLU A 183 -1.07 -3.47 15.78
C GLU A 183 0.37 -3.13 16.19
N SER A 184 0.62 -1.93 16.70
CA SER A 184 1.96 -1.48 17.10
C SER A 184 2.49 -2.28 18.30
N GLU A 185 3.74 -2.69 18.24
CA GLU A 185 4.44 -3.34 19.37
C GLU A 185 4.55 -2.42 20.61
N LEU A 186 4.45 -1.11 20.40
CA LEU A 186 4.41 -0.12 21.48
C LEU A 186 3.17 -0.24 22.35
N VAL A 187 2.08 -0.81 21.85
CA VAL A 187 0.84 -0.98 22.62
C VAL A 187 1.09 -1.78 23.88
N ASP A 188 1.77 -2.91 23.78
CA ASP A 188 2.10 -3.74 24.93
C ASP A 188 3.05 -3.07 25.90
N GLN A 189 4.03 -2.31 25.40
CA GLN A 189 5.03 -1.62 26.19
C GLN A 189 4.45 -0.40 26.94
N LEU A 190 3.50 0.31 26.33
CA LEU A 190 2.93 1.55 26.87
C LEU A 190 1.61 1.35 27.62
N THR A 191 1.03 0.15 27.60
CA THR A 191 -0.18 -0.14 28.35
C THR A 191 0.13 -0.37 29.82
N THR A 192 -0.38 0.50 30.67
CA THR A 192 -0.23 0.35 32.13
C THR A 192 -1.09 -0.80 32.65
N THR A 193 -0.72 -1.34 33.82
CA THR A 193 -1.47 -2.42 34.46
C THR A 193 -2.95 -2.06 34.67
N GLY A 194 -3.25 -0.81 35.02
CA GLY A 194 -4.64 -0.35 35.23
C GLY A 194 -5.47 -0.26 33.97
N GLN A 195 -4.83 -0.14 32.79
CA GLN A 195 -5.53 -0.04 31.49
C GLN A 195 -5.50 -1.35 30.70
N ARG A 196 -4.76 -2.37 31.14
CA ARG A 196 -4.55 -3.62 30.39
C ARG A 196 -5.86 -4.26 29.95
N ALA A 197 -6.83 -4.42 30.83
CA ALA A 197 -8.09 -5.06 30.49
C ALA A 197 -8.87 -4.32 29.41
N ALA A 198 -8.95 -2.97 29.50
CA ALA A 198 -9.64 -2.15 28.51
C ALA A 198 -8.91 -2.15 27.15
N VAL A 199 -7.58 -2.13 27.16
CA VAL A 199 -6.77 -2.21 25.94
C VAL A 199 -6.93 -3.57 25.27
N ASP A 200 -6.87 -4.67 26.00
CA ASP A 200 -7.02 -6.02 25.46
C ASP A 200 -8.41 -6.22 24.82
N GLU A 201 -9.47 -5.69 25.46
CA GLU A 201 -10.83 -5.70 24.91
C GLU A 201 -10.90 -4.90 23.61
N TYR A 202 -10.31 -3.72 23.57
CA TYR A 202 -10.28 -2.87 22.37
C TYR A 202 -9.50 -3.51 21.23
N ILE A 203 -8.34 -4.11 21.50
CA ILE A 203 -7.55 -4.84 20.50
C ILE A 203 -8.33 -6.04 19.94
N ALA A 204 -9.06 -6.78 20.80
CA ALA A 204 -9.92 -7.89 20.36
C ALA A 204 -11.07 -7.42 19.45
N TYR A 205 -11.61 -6.22 19.70
CA TYR A 205 -12.60 -5.58 18.83
C TYR A 205 -12.00 -5.22 17.47
N VAL A 206 -10.85 -4.53 17.44
CA VAL A 206 -10.22 -4.08 16.19
C VAL A 206 -9.77 -5.25 15.31
N LYS A 207 -9.28 -6.34 15.88
CA LYS A 207 -8.86 -7.55 15.14
C LYS A 207 -9.96 -8.18 14.27
N LYS A 208 -11.22 -7.86 14.53
CA LYS A 208 -12.37 -8.34 13.74
C LYS A 208 -12.67 -7.46 12.53
N ARG A 209 -11.98 -6.33 12.38
CA ARG A 209 -12.20 -5.32 11.34
C ARG A 209 -11.08 -5.32 10.31
N THR A 210 -11.45 -5.19 9.04
CA THR A 210 -10.46 -5.03 7.97
C THR A 210 -9.92 -3.59 7.93
N GLU A 211 -8.74 -3.40 7.34
CA GLU A 211 -8.17 -2.05 7.13
C GLU A 211 -9.12 -1.17 6.30
N ARG A 212 -9.82 -1.76 5.34
CA ARG A 212 -10.81 -1.06 4.52
C ARG A 212 -12.02 -0.59 5.33
N ASP A 213 -12.55 -1.44 6.22
CA ASP A 213 -13.65 -1.06 7.12
C ASP A 213 -13.25 0.11 8.02
N ARG A 214 -12.01 0.10 8.51
CA ARG A 214 -11.45 1.15 9.36
C ARG A 214 -11.29 2.49 8.62
N ILE A 215 -10.97 2.46 7.32
CA ILE A 215 -10.83 3.66 6.47
C ILE A 215 -12.21 4.22 6.09
N SER A 216 -13.16 3.35 5.77
CA SER A 216 -14.48 3.75 5.26
C SER A 216 -15.47 4.13 6.37
N ASP A 217 -15.27 3.62 7.57
CA ASP A 217 -16.15 3.84 8.71
C ASP A 217 -15.66 5.03 9.53
N HIS A 218 -16.49 6.06 9.62
CA HIS A 218 -16.18 7.29 10.35
C HIS A 218 -16.49 7.21 11.86
N ARG A 219 -16.68 6.01 12.42
CA ARG A 219 -16.87 5.83 13.86
C ARG A 219 -15.61 6.22 14.62
N VAL A 220 -15.81 6.96 15.70
CA VAL A 220 -14.74 7.35 16.61
C VAL A 220 -14.63 6.33 17.72
N THR A 221 -13.54 5.58 17.75
CA THR A 221 -13.25 4.58 18.78
C THR A 221 -11.80 4.68 19.26
N GLY A 222 -11.53 4.32 20.48
CA GLY A 222 -10.17 4.33 21.03
C GLY A 222 -10.14 4.02 22.51
N VAL A 223 -8.94 3.79 23.03
CA VAL A 223 -8.71 3.50 24.45
C VAL A 223 -7.42 4.19 24.92
N PHE A 224 -7.43 4.71 26.14
CA PHE A 224 -6.25 5.32 26.75
C PHE A 224 -5.28 4.22 27.21
N SER A 225 -3.99 4.36 26.90
CA SER A 225 -2.97 3.38 27.28
C SER A 225 -2.58 3.43 28.77
N GLY A 226 -2.84 4.56 29.44
CA GLY A 226 -2.36 4.89 30.79
C GLY A 226 -1.02 5.62 30.80
N SER A 227 -0.31 5.71 29.68
CA SER A 227 1.01 6.34 29.55
C SER A 227 0.92 7.72 28.90
N TYR A 228 1.96 8.51 29.12
CA TYR A 228 2.13 9.85 28.56
C TYR A 228 3.45 9.96 27.80
N ALA A 229 3.44 10.67 26.68
CA ALA A 229 4.63 11.09 25.96
C ALA A 229 5.03 12.51 26.39
N ILE A 230 6.29 12.87 26.16
CA ILE A 230 6.80 14.22 26.42
C ILE A 230 6.94 14.96 25.09
N ASN A 231 6.28 16.11 24.95
CA ASN A 231 6.49 16.98 23.80
C ASN A 231 7.94 17.48 23.79
N PRO A 232 8.72 17.19 22.74
CA PRO A 232 10.14 17.55 22.72
C PRO A 232 10.42 19.05 22.63
N PHE A 233 9.39 19.87 22.34
CA PHE A 233 9.51 21.33 22.25
C PHE A 233 9.07 22.07 23.53
N THR A 234 8.09 21.53 24.25
CA THR A 234 7.51 22.20 25.43
C THR A 234 7.82 21.50 26.74
N GLY A 235 8.15 20.22 26.70
CA GLY A 235 8.32 19.37 27.89
C GLY A 235 6.99 18.92 28.52
N ASP A 236 5.86 19.24 27.92
CA ASP A 236 4.54 18.87 28.43
C ASP A 236 4.26 17.37 28.29
N LYS A 237 3.54 16.79 29.26
CA LYS A 237 3.04 15.42 29.20
C LYS A 237 1.78 15.35 28.35
N ILE A 238 1.80 14.47 27.34
CA ILE A 238 0.72 14.28 26.36
C ILE A 238 0.20 12.84 26.48
N PRO A 239 -1.10 12.59 26.68
CA PRO A 239 -1.66 11.25 26.83
C PRO A 239 -1.50 10.43 25.54
N VAL A 240 -1.17 9.15 25.71
CA VAL A 240 -1.01 8.20 24.60
C VAL A 240 -2.26 7.32 24.51
N TRP A 241 -2.95 7.41 23.39
CA TRP A 241 -4.15 6.65 23.06
C TRP A 241 -3.86 5.57 22.04
N ILE A 242 -4.75 4.60 21.93
CA ILE A 242 -4.73 3.55 20.91
C ILE A 242 -6.02 3.67 20.13
N SER A 243 -5.96 3.78 18.82
CA SER A 243 -7.15 3.91 17.98
C SER A 243 -6.97 3.32 16.60
N GLU A 244 -8.05 2.72 16.10
CA GLU A 244 -8.11 2.05 14.80
C GLU A 244 -8.01 3.01 13.59
N TYR A 245 -8.16 4.33 13.77
CA TYR A 245 -7.97 5.27 12.65
C TYR A 245 -6.49 5.48 12.28
N VAL A 246 -5.56 5.03 13.11
CA VAL A 246 -4.13 4.96 12.81
C VAL A 246 -3.77 3.57 12.30
N LEU A 247 -3.07 3.51 11.17
CA LEU A 247 -2.69 2.26 10.53
C LEU A 247 -1.20 1.98 10.76
N ALA A 248 -0.85 0.78 11.19
CA ALA A 248 0.54 0.39 11.45
C ALA A 248 1.42 0.41 10.18
N GLY A 249 0.82 0.17 9.03
CA GLY A 249 1.53 0.19 7.73
C GLY A 249 1.77 1.57 7.14
N TYR A 250 1.35 2.66 7.81
CA TYR A 250 1.58 4.02 7.35
C TYR A 250 2.45 4.79 8.35
N GLY A 251 3.60 5.28 7.88
CA GLY A 251 4.56 5.97 8.74
C GLY A 251 5.19 5.04 9.78
N THR A 252 5.18 5.45 11.03
CA THR A 252 5.75 4.72 12.17
C THR A 252 4.72 3.93 12.98
N GLY A 253 3.44 3.95 12.56
CA GLY A 253 2.35 3.40 13.36
C GLY A 253 2.01 4.21 14.61
N ALA A 254 2.60 5.40 14.75
CA ALA A 254 2.32 6.36 15.81
C ALA A 254 2.16 7.76 15.21
N ILE A 255 1.20 8.53 15.68
CA ILE A 255 0.98 9.91 15.24
C ILE A 255 0.91 10.86 16.43
N MET A 256 1.31 12.11 16.20
CA MET A 256 0.94 13.22 17.04
C MET A 256 -0.41 13.77 16.55
N ALA A 257 -1.37 13.93 17.43
CA ALA A 257 -2.71 14.41 17.08
C ALA A 257 -2.85 15.92 17.34
N VAL A 258 -3.37 16.62 16.32
CA VAL A 258 -3.57 18.07 16.35
C VAL A 258 -5.03 18.40 16.01
N PRO A 259 -5.95 18.27 16.97
CA PRO A 259 -7.39 18.34 16.71
C PRO A 259 -7.87 19.66 16.12
N ALA A 260 -7.15 20.75 16.33
CA ALA A 260 -7.53 22.02 15.72
C ALA A 260 -7.37 22.04 14.20
N HIS A 261 -6.53 21.18 13.62
CA HIS A 261 -6.11 21.23 12.21
C HIS A 261 -6.14 19.89 11.47
N ASP A 262 -6.81 18.89 12.05
CA ASP A 262 -7.13 17.59 11.42
C ASP A 262 -8.52 17.13 11.85
N SER A 263 -9.37 16.83 10.89
CA SER A 263 -10.79 16.52 11.15
C SER A 263 -10.99 15.21 11.91
N ARG A 264 -10.10 14.21 11.73
CA ARG A 264 -10.16 12.94 12.47
C ARG A 264 -9.73 13.13 13.92
N ASP A 265 -8.64 13.86 14.12
CA ASP A 265 -8.16 14.22 15.45
C ASP A 265 -9.18 15.07 16.19
N TYR A 266 -9.86 15.98 15.48
CA TYR A 266 -10.94 16.81 16.02
C TYR A 266 -12.11 15.95 16.51
N ALA A 267 -12.60 15.04 15.67
CA ALA A 267 -13.70 14.16 16.05
C ALA A 267 -13.32 13.29 17.28
N PHE A 268 -12.08 12.81 17.31
CA PHE A 268 -11.57 12.04 18.45
C PHE A 268 -11.49 12.89 19.73
N ALA A 269 -10.91 14.08 19.64
CA ALA A 269 -10.80 15.00 20.79
C ALA A 269 -12.16 15.40 21.34
N ARG A 270 -13.14 15.69 20.48
CA ARG A 270 -14.51 16.00 20.89
C ARG A 270 -15.18 14.82 21.58
N HIS A 271 -15.00 13.60 21.06
CA HIS A 271 -15.60 12.39 21.63
C HIS A 271 -15.06 12.07 23.04
N PHE A 272 -13.74 12.20 23.22
CA PHE A 272 -13.07 11.86 24.48
C PHE A 272 -12.81 13.07 25.41
N GLY A 273 -13.28 14.27 25.04
CA GLY A 273 -13.13 15.48 25.88
C GLY A 273 -11.70 15.97 26.00
N LEU A 274 -10.88 15.78 24.96
CA LEU A 274 -9.48 16.21 24.92
C LEU A 274 -9.35 17.68 24.49
N PRO A 275 -8.27 18.39 24.88
CA PRO A 275 -8.07 19.79 24.51
C PRO A 275 -7.93 19.99 23.00
N ILE A 276 -8.40 21.15 22.50
CA ILE A 276 -8.26 21.58 21.11
C ILE A 276 -7.60 22.96 21.12
N ILE A 277 -6.39 23.08 20.58
CA ILE A 277 -5.57 24.30 20.60
C ILE A 277 -5.40 24.81 19.17
N PRO A 278 -6.06 25.92 18.78
CA PRO A 278 -5.90 26.51 17.45
C PRO A 278 -4.50 27.12 17.29
N LEU A 279 -3.87 26.92 16.13
CA LEU A 279 -2.51 27.38 15.81
C LEU A 279 -2.45 28.35 14.63
N ILE A 280 -3.57 28.61 13.96
CA ILE A 280 -3.66 29.52 12.82
C ILE A 280 -4.57 30.67 13.19
N GLU A 281 -4.15 31.90 12.90
CA GLU A 281 -4.94 33.09 13.16
C GLU A 281 -6.30 33.04 12.46
N GLY A 282 -7.37 33.39 13.20
CA GLY A 282 -8.73 33.34 12.69
C GLY A 282 -9.37 31.97 12.59
N ALA A 283 -8.69 30.89 13.05
CA ALA A 283 -9.27 29.56 13.07
C ALA A 283 -10.40 29.49 14.13
N ASP A 284 -11.62 29.26 13.68
CA ASP A 284 -12.75 28.90 14.53
C ASP A 284 -12.85 27.35 14.62
N VAL A 285 -12.57 26.81 15.80
CA VAL A 285 -12.56 25.37 16.08
C VAL A 285 -13.71 24.95 17.01
N ASN A 286 -14.76 25.76 17.13
CA ASN A 286 -15.88 25.45 18.02
C ASN A 286 -16.76 24.30 17.51
N GLU A 287 -17.00 24.25 16.20
CA GLU A 287 -17.89 23.26 15.58
C GLU A 287 -17.15 22.24 14.70
N GLN A 288 -16.01 22.60 14.13
CA GLN A 288 -15.20 21.74 13.25
C GLN A 288 -13.72 22.10 13.32
N SER A 289 -12.85 21.23 12.80
CA SER A 289 -11.43 21.54 12.61
C SER A 289 -11.22 22.59 11.53
N PHE A 290 -10.09 23.28 11.62
CA PHE A 290 -9.63 24.23 10.60
C PHE A 290 -8.45 23.62 9.82
N ASP A 291 -8.76 22.84 8.80
CA ASP A 291 -7.80 22.02 8.07
C ASP A 291 -7.00 22.78 6.99
N ALA A 292 -7.08 24.12 6.96
CA ALA A 292 -6.36 24.92 5.99
C ALA A 292 -4.83 24.73 6.11
N LYS A 293 -4.20 24.67 4.94
CA LYS A 293 -2.74 24.50 4.81
C LYS A 293 -2.01 25.83 4.68
N GLU A 294 -2.71 26.94 4.81
CA GLU A 294 -2.22 28.31 4.69
C GLU A 294 -2.71 29.15 5.87
N GLY A 295 -1.99 30.21 6.16
CA GLY A 295 -2.32 31.13 7.26
C GLY A 295 -1.09 31.52 8.07
N ILE A 296 -1.31 32.34 9.10
CA ILE A 296 -0.28 32.81 10.04
C ILE A 296 -0.34 31.97 11.31
N VAL A 297 0.79 31.44 11.73
CA VAL A 297 0.88 30.59 12.93
C VAL A 297 0.86 31.43 14.20
N MET A 298 0.13 30.96 15.20
CA MET A 298 0.01 31.56 16.53
C MET A 298 0.13 30.49 17.65
N ASN A 299 0.05 30.92 18.91
CA ASN A 299 0.02 30.06 20.10
C ASN A 299 1.26 29.18 20.34
N SER A 300 2.42 29.54 19.76
CA SER A 300 3.68 29.01 20.25
C SER A 300 3.95 29.53 21.68
N PRO A 301 4.59 28.76 22.56
CA PRO A 301 4.89 29.20 23.94
C PRO A 301 5.63 30.51 23.96
N LYS A 302 5.21 31.42 24.87
CA LYS A 302 5.98 32.64 25.19
C LYS A 302 7.12 32.25 26.14
N ALA A 303 8.28 32.92 25.99
CA ALA A 303 9.35 32.80 26.99
C ALA A 303 8.79 33.03 28.41
N PRO A 304 9.23 32.25 29.42
CA PRO A 304 8.87 32.53 30.80
C PRO A 304 9.26 33.96 31.12
N SER A 305 8.30 34.77 31.58
CA SER A 305 8.52 36.13 32.04
C SER A 305 9.30 36.06 33.35
N GLY A 306 10.65 36.04 33.30
CA GLY A 306 11.44 35.97 34.50
C GLY A 306 12.94 35.69 34.34
N SER A 307 13.58 36.07 33.24
CA SER A 307 15.05 36.17 33.22
C SER A 307 15.51 37.57 33.64
N PRO A 308 16.47 37.74 34.54
CA PRO A 308 16.92 39.05 34.97
C PRO A 308 17.56 39.81 33.81
N LYS A 309 17.17 41.06 33.63
CA LYS A 309 17.78 41.98 32.67
C LYS A 309 19.25 42.17 33.06
N GLY A 310 20.16 41.53 32.29
CA GLY A 310 21.55 41.94 32.30
C GLY A 310 21.70 43.32 31.71
N GLU A 311 22.25 44.23 32.50
CA GLU A 311 22.61 45.59 32.10
C GLU A 311 23.54 45.58 30.89
N ARG A 312 23.15 46.27 29.81
CA ARG A 312 24.01 46.56 28.66
C ARG A 312 24.92 47.75 29.00
N PRO A 313 26.22 47.70 28.68
CA PRO A 313 27.04 48.90 28.61
C PRO A 313 26.59 49.75 27.42
N ALA A 314 26.47 51.04 27.70
CA ALA A 314 26.13 52.07 26.71
C ALA A 314 27.30 52.27 25.72
N GLY A 315 26.97 52.30 24.40
CA GLY A 315 27.83 52.89 23.38
C GLY A 315 28.18 51.99 22.21
N SER A 316 27.33 52.00 21.16
CA SER A 316 27.76 52.28 19.78
C SER A 316 26.53 52.29 18.85
N ASN A 317 26.31 53.45 18.25
CA ASN A 317 25.42 53.66 17.12
C ASN A 317 25.99 52.94 15.90
N ASN A 318 25.20 52.08 15.26
CA ASN A 318 25.21 51.97 13.80
C ASN A 318 23.88 51.44 13.30
N ASN A 319 23.19 52.30 12.57
CA ASN A 319 22.05 51.99 11.74
C ASN A 319 22.47 51.07 10.58
N SER A 320 21.88 49.90 10.50
CA SER A 320 21.58 49.25 9.22
C SER A 320 20.44 48.25 9.45
N SER A 321 19.27 48.69 8.96
CA SER A 321 18.08 47.86 8.84
C SER A 321 18.27 46.82 7.73
N THR A 322 18.52 45.59 8.10
CA THR A 322 18.21 44.41 7.26
C THR A 322 17.52 43.38 8.15
N SER A 323 16.21 43.35 8.01
CA SER A 323 15.36 42.31 8.59
C SER A 323 15.74 40.94 8.00
N SER A 324 16.40 40.09 8.78
CA SER A 324 16.56 38.66 8.45
C SER A 324 15.26 37.94 8.77
N PRO A 325 14.68 37.18 7.81
CA PRO A 325 13.48 36.39 8.03
C PRO A 325 13.81 35.00 8.58
N LEU A 326 14.40 34.92 9.77
CA LEU A 326 14.65 33.64 10.44
C LEU A 326 14.37 33.84 11.92
N GLY A 327 13.21 33.31 12.36
CA GLY A 327 12.77 33.33 13.76
C GLY A 327 13.68 32.50 14.64
N GLY A 328 14.52 33.15 15.40
CA GLY A 328 15.37 32.61 16.45
C GLY A 328 16.37 33.65 16.86
N THR A 329 16.10 34.38 17.94
CA THR A 329 17.13 35.14 18.66
C THR A 329 17.90 34.18 19.53
N GLU A 330 19.22 34.22 19.49
CA GLU A 330 20.11 33.43 20.36
C GLU A 330 19.63 33.53 21.82
N GLY A 331 19.16 32.40 22.40
CA GLY A 331 18.83 32.27 23.82
C GLY A 331 17.35 32.37 24.22
N GLY A 332 16.40 32.46 23.26
CA GLY A 332 14.96 32.42 23.57
C GLY A 332 14.31 31.07 23.20
N PRO A 333 13.10 30.74 23.75
CA PRO A 333 12.39 29.54 23.36
C PRO A 333 12.02 29.64 21.87
N PHE A 334 12.06 28.47 21.19
CA PHE A 334 11.66 28.35 19.79
C PHE A 334 10.20 28.77 19.63
N SER A 335 9.90 29.67 18.69
CA SER A 335 8.55 30.18 18.44
C SER A 335 8.27 30.27 16.95
N LEU A 336 7.06 29.92 16.57
CA LEU A 336 6.54 29.99 15.19
C LEU A 336 5.54 31.13 14.97
N ASN A 337 5.25 31.92 16.01
CA ASN A 337 4.26 33.00 15.96
C ASN A 337 4.60 34.05 14.89
N GLY A 338 3.62 34.38 14.06
CA GLY A 338 3.76 35.36 12.98
C GLY A 338 4.36 34.85 11.69
N LEU A 339 4.79 33.59 11.64
CA LEU A 339 5.24 32.91 10.40
C LEU A 339 4.04 32.39 9.60
N THR A 340 4.18 32.38 8.29
CA THR A 340 3.26 31.59 7.45
C THR A 340 3.44 30.11 7.72
N VAL A 341 2.43 29.29 7.47
CA VAL A 341 2.50 27.81 7.63
C VAL A 341 3.74 27.25 6.91
N LYS A 342 4.03 27.72 5.69
CA LYS A 342 5.20 27.27 4.92
C LYS A 342 6.54 27.60 5.60
N GLU A 343 6.66 28.83 6.10
CA GLU A 343 7.86 29.25 6.85
C GLU A 343 7.99 28.51 8.17
N ALA A 344 6.87 28.27 8.87
CA ALA A 344 6.83 27.53 10.12
C ALA A 344 7.26 26.07 9.93
N ILE A 345 6.81 25.39 8.85
CA ILE A 345 7.28 24.05 8.50
C ILE A 345 8.79 24.04 8.28
N ALA A 346 9.32 24.99 7.50
CA ALA A 346 10.76 25.08 7.23
C ALA A 346 11.57 25.37 8.50
N ALA A 347 11.10 26.28 9.35
CA ALA A 347 11.75 26.60 10.62
C ALA A 347 11.76 25.39 11.58
N THR A 348 10.64 24.66 11.67
CA THR A 348 10.55 23.47 12.53
C THR A 348 11.45 22.33 12.03
N LYS A 349 11.49 22.08 10.72
CA LYS A 349 12.40 21.10 10.12
C LYS A 349 13.86 21.39 10.52
N LYS A 350 14.28 22.64 10.32
CA LYS A 350 15.63 23.08 10.67
C LYS A 350 15.92 22.91 12.17
N TYR A 351 15.00 23.33 13.03
CA TYR A 351 15.15 23.21 14.49
C TYR A 351 15.25 21.75 14.94
N VAL A 352 14.44 20.83 14.37
CA VAL A 352 14.47 19.40 14.68
C VAL A 352 15.83 18.78 14.37
N GLU A 353 16.43 19.12 13.21
CA GLU A 353 17.72 18.59 12.80
C GLU A 353 18.87 19.19 13.66
N GLU A 354 18.88 20.51 13.87
CA GLU A 354 19.91 21.19 14.65
C GLU A 354 19.93 20.79 16.13
N ASN A 355 18.77 20.40 16.69
CA ASN A 355 18.65 19.99 18.09
C ASN A 355 18.59 18.46 18.27
N HIS A 356 18.84 17.68 17.22
CA HIS A 356 18.81 16.22 17.24
C HIS A 356 17.52 15.61 17.77
N LEU A 357 16.36 16.28 17.51
CA LEU A 357 15.03 15.81 17.91
C LEU A 357 14.41 14.86 16.87
N GLY A 358 15.06 14.71 15.72
CA GLY A 358 14.61 13.90 14.60
C GLY A 358 15.31 14.29 13.30
N ARG A 359 14.66 14.00 12.18
CA ARG A 359 15.21 14.28 10.84
C ARG A 359 14.10 14.58 9.81
N VAL A 360 14.45 15.28 8.74
CA VAL A 360 13.61 15.39 7.56
C VAL A 360 13.67 14.09 6.78
N LYS A 361 12.52 13.57 6.37
CA LYS A 361 12.41 12.31 5.64
C LYS A 361 11.37 12.39 4.53
N VAL A 362 11.70 11.76 3.41
CA VAL A 362 10.74 11.47 2.35
C VAL A 362 10.17 10.08 2.58
N ASN A 363 8.87 9.99 2.70
CA ASN A 363 8.13 8.74 2.80
C ASN A 363 7.31 8.49 1.53
N PHE A 364 7.08 7.22 1.26
CA PHE A 364 6.23 6.77 0.18
C PHE A 364 5.11 5.89 0.73
N ARG A 365 3.91 6.00 0.15
CA ARG A 365 2.79 5.10 0.46
C ARG A 365 3.00 3.72 -0.17
N LEU A 366 3.72 3.68 -1.29
CA LEU A 366 4.05 2.44 -1.99
C LEU A 366 4.74 1.47 -1.03
N ARG A 367 4.16 0.27 -0.91
CA ARG A 367 4.67 -0.82 -0.08
C ARG A 367 5.40 -1.84 -0.94
N ASP A 368 6.28 -2.61 -0.31
CA ASP A 368 6.92 -3.75 -0.94
C ASP A 368 5.88 -4.79 -1.37
N ALA A 369 6.12 -5.42 -2.51
CA ALA A 369 5.20 -6.38 -3.06
C ALA A 369 5.34 -7.74 -2.36
N ILE A 370 4.24 -8.30 -1.87
CA ILE A 370 4.18 -9.69 -1.40
C ILE A 370 4.30 -10.60 -2.62
N PHE A 371 5.35 -11.40 -2.65
CA PHE A 371 5.78 -12.15 -3.84
C PHE A 371 5.62 -13.65 -3.73
N SER A 372 5.05 -14.19 -2.67
CA SER A 372 4.76 -15.61 -2.53
C SER A 372 3.27 -15.92 -2.51
N ARG A 373 2.90 -17.09 -3.07
CA ARG A 373 1.55 -17.62 -3.10
C ARG A 373 1.55 -19.08 -2.66
N GLN A 374 0.55 -19.46 -1.88
CA GLN A 374 0.36 -20.81 -1.36
C GLN A 374 -0.52 -21.59 -2.34
N ARG A 375 -0.05 -21.71 -3.57
CA ARG A 375 -0.73 -22.46 -4.64
C ARG A 375 0.26 -23.19 -5.51
N TYR A 376 -0.21 -24.22 -6.23
CA TYR A 376 0.64 -25.05 -7.10
C TYR A 376 1.05 -24.31 -8.36
N TRP A 377 0.07 -23.75 -9.10
CA TRP A 377 0.33 -23.07 -10.37
C TRP A 377 0.97 -21.69 -10.16
N GLY A 378 2.22 -21.60 -10.50
CA GLY A 378 3.09 -20.44 -10.43
C GLY A 378 4.53 -20.87 -10.62
N GLU A 379 5.43 -19.94 -10.91
CA GLU A 379 6.86 -20.22 -11.00
C GLU A 379 7.38 -20.65 -9.62
N PRO A 380 8.09 -21.80 -9.52
CA PRO A 380 8.69 -22.22 -8.25
C PRO A 380 9.87 -21.33 -7.87
N PHE A 381 10.06 -21.11 -6.58
CA PHE A 381 11.24 -20.42 -6.08
C PHE A 381 12.48 -21.31 -6.15
N PRO A 382 13.59 -20.85 -6.73
CA PRO A 382 14.84 -21.60 -6.79
C PRO A 382 15.60 -21.53 -5.45
N VAL A 383 14.93 -21.92 -4.37
CA VAL A 383 15.38 -21.73 -2.98
C VAL A 383 15.31 -23.02 -2.19
N TYR A 384 16.40 -23.35 -1.49
CA TYR A 384 16.39 -24.36 -0.44
C TYR A 384 16.68 -23.72 0.93
N TYR A 385 16.32 -24.40 2.01
CA TYR A 385 16.46 -23.89 3.37
C TYR A 385 17.49 -24.66 4.18
N LYS A 386 18.48 -23.95 4.70
CA LYS A 386 19.46 -24.45 5.67
C LYS A 386 19.31 -23.68 6.98
N GLU A 387 19.02 -24.40 8.07
CA GLU A 387 18.77 -23.80 9.38
C GLU A 387 17.71 -22.68 9.38
N GLY A 388 16.69 -22.81 8.52
CA GLY A 388 15.63 -21.83 8.35
C GLY A 388 15.99 -20.60 7.51
N MET A 389 17.23 -20.51 7.01
CA MET A 389 17.69 -19.45 6.11
C MET A 389 17.62 -19.91 4.64
N PRO A 390 17.18 -19.02 3.73
CA PRO A 390 17.08 -19.34 2.32
C PRO A 390 18.42 -19.22 1.60
N TYR A 391 18.69 -20.18 0.72
CA TYR A 391 19.83 -20.20 -0.19
C TYR A 391 19.34 -20.47 -1.60
N MET A 392 19.98 -19.83 -2.60
CA MET A 392 19.65 -20.04 -4.01
C MET A 392 20.29 -21.32 -4.53
N ILE A 393 19.55 -22.07 -5.37
CA ILE A 393 20.16 -23.12 -6.21
C ILE A 393 21.08 -22.46 -7.24
N PRO A 394 22.11 -23.15 -7.76
CA PRO A 394 22.99 -22.58 -8.79
C PRO A 394 22.21 -22.15 -10.05
N GLU A 395 22.60 -21.03 -10.67
CA GLU A 395 21.91 -20.48 -11.84
C GLU A 395 21.91 -21.45 -13.04
N GLU A 396 23.00 -22.22 -13.20
CA GLU A 396 23.14 -23.23 -14.23
C GLU A 396 22.18 -24.41 -14.09
N CYS A 397 21.53 -24.56 -12.93
CA CYS A 397 20.53 -25.59 -12.66
C CYS A 397 19.10 -25.17 -12.99
N LEU A 398 18.93 -23.96 -13.51
CA LEU A 398 17.62 -23.47 -13.97
C LEU A 398 17.28 -24.01 -15.38
N PRO A 399 16.01 -24.20 -15.70
CA PRO A 399 14.83 -23.94 -14.88
C PRO A 399 14.59 -24.99 -13.79
N LEU A 400 14.07 -24.54 -12.63
CA LEU A 400 13.48 -25.43 -11.63
C LEU A 400 12.03 -25.72 -12.04
N GLU A 401 11.72 -26.97 -12.32
CA GLU A 401 10.38 -27.39 -12.74
C GLU A 401 9.50 -27.75 -11.55
N LEU A 402 8.19 -27.53 -11.66
CA LEU A 402 7.21 -27.93 -10.65
C LEU A 402 7.20 -29.46 -10.51
N PRO A 403 7.17 -29.99 -9.27
CA PRO A 403 7.08 -31.43 -9.05
C PRO A 403 5.67 -31.94 -9.32
N GLU A 404 5.53 -33.22 -9.57
CA GLU A 404 4.23 -33.89 -9.57
C GLU A 404 3.65 -33.92 -8.15
N VAL A 405 2.35 -33.65 -8.02
CA VAL A 405 1.58 -33.75 -6.78
C VAL A 405 0.26 -34.44 -7.03
N ASP A 406 -0.24 -35.15 -6.04
CA ASP A 406 -1.53 -35.85 -6.11
C ASP A 406 -2.73 -34.92 -5.86
N LYS A 407 -2.49 -33.77 -5.20
CA LYS A 407 -3.52 -32.78 -4.86
C LYS A 407 -3.01 -31.35 -5.01
N PHE A 408 -3.88 -30.47 -5.49
CA PHE A 408 -3.61 -29.02 -5.63
C PHE A 408 -4.17 -28.18 -4.46
N LEU A 409 -4.52 -28.83 -3.36
CA LEU A 409 -5.01 -28.21 -2.13
C LEU A 409 -3.87 -28.16 -1.08
N PRO A 410 -3.97 -27.31 -0.07
CA PRO A 410 -3.06 -27.33 1.07
C PRO A 410 -3.01 -28.72 1.71
N THR A 411 -1.89 -29.03 2.36
CA THR A 411 -1.74 -30.26 3.15
C THR A 411 -2.63 -30.23 4.40
N GLU A 412 -2.83 -31.36 5.06
CA GLU A 412 -3.59 -31.44 6.33
C GLU A 412 -2.95 -30.58 7.45
N THR A 413 -1.64 -30.36 7.37
CA THR A 413 -0.88 -29.50 8.29
C THR A 413 -0.90 -28.01 7.90
N GLY A 414 -1.55 -27.67 6.77
CA GLY A 414 -1.69 -26.29 6.29
C GLY A 414 -0.51 -25.78 5.44
N GLU A 415 0.36 -26.66 5.00
CA GLU A 415 1.42 -26.32 4.05
C GLU A 415 0.85 -26.08 2.64
N PRO A 416 1.51 -25.27 1.79
CA PRO A 416 1.13 -25.11 0.40
C PRO A 416 1.06 -26.43 -0.38
N PRO A 417 0.37 -26.48 -1.54
CA PRO A 417 0.22 -27.70 -2.34
C PRO A 417 1.51 -28.42 -2.70
N LEU A 418 2.65 -27.72 -2.82
CA LEU A 418 3.96 -28.34 -3.04
C LEU A 418 4.40 -29.23 -1.87
N GLY A 419 3.81 -29.06 -0.67
CA GLY A 419 4.01 -29.96 0.46
C GLY A 419 3.54 -31.39 0.22
N HIS A 420 2.69 -31.65 -0.80
CA HIS A 420 2.31 -33.01 -1.24
C HIS A 420 3.38 -33.69 -2.09
N ALA A 421 4.38 -32.96 -2.59
CA ALA A 421 5.42 -33.52 -3.41
C ALA A 421 6.31 -34.48 -2.61
N THR A 422 6.58 -35.67 -3.13
CA THR A 422 7.50 -36.66 -2.53
C THR A 422 8.94 -36.37 -2.93
N ARG A 423 9.16 -35.69 -4.05
CA ARG A 423 10.47 -35.37 -4.61
C ARG A 423 10.61 -33.84 -4.74
N TRP A 424 10.94 -33.19 -3.63
CA TRP A 424 11.08 -31.73 -3.55
C TRP A 424 12.13 -31.33 -2.51
N ALA A 425 13.33 -31.93 -2.61
CA ALA A 425 14.51 -31.60 -1.83
C ALA A 425 15.68 -31.31 -2.76
N TRP A 426 16.62 -30.49 -2.32
CA TRP A 426 17.81 -30.10 -3.09
C TRP A 426 19.06 -30.76 -2.56
N ASP A 427 19.73 -31.55 -3.41
CA ASP A 427 21.05 -32.11 -3.15
C ASP A 427 22.12 -31.09 -3.58
N THR A 428 22.83 -30.54 -2.62
CA THR A 428 23.87 -29.48 -2.87
C THR A 428 25.17 -30.07 -3.44
N LYS A 429 25.38 -31.36 -3.39
CA LYS A 429 26.56 -32.03 -3.99
C LYS A 429 26.33 -32.38 -5.46
N GLU A 430 25.14 -32.91 -5.74
CA GLU A 430 24.78 -33.38 -7.09
C GLU A 430 24.06 -32.29 -7.89
N ASN A 431 23.69 -31.15 -7.24
CA ASN A 431 22.96 -30.03 -7.82
C ASN A 431 21.69 -30.48 -8.55
N LYS A 432 20.84 -31.24 -7.86
CA LYS A 432 19.58 -31.78 -8.42
C LYS A 432 18.49 -31.91 -7.37
N VAL A 433 17.25 -31.97 -7.85
CA VAL A 433 16.08 -32.30 -7.03
C VAL A 433 16.06 -33.81 -6.74
N VAL A 434 15.89 -34.15 -5.47
CA VAL A 434 15.87 -35.53 -4.96
C VAL A 434 14.64 -35.79 -4.09
N ASP A 435 14.46 -37.04 -3.69
CA ASP A 435 13.39 -37.50 -2.81
C ASP A 435 13.51 -36.86 -1.40
N ASN A 436 12.38 -36.48 -0.81
CA ASN A 436 12.32 -35.83 0.50
C ASN A 436 12.82 -36.73 1.65
N THR A 437 12.77 -38.03 1.49
CA THR A 437 13.29 -39.00 2.47
C THR A 437 14.81 -38.93 2.65
N LEU A 438 15.49 -38.28 1.70
CA LEU A 438 16.96 -38.11 1.73
C LEU A 438 17.39 -36.81 2.46
N ILE A 439 16.45 -35.98 2.94
CA ILE A 439 16.78 -34.75 3.67
C ILE A 439 17.56 -35.09 4.94
N ASP A 440 18.80 -34.64 4.99
CA ASP A 440 19.71 -34.81 6.12
C ASP A 440 20.06 -33.48 6.83
N ASN A 441 19.64 -32.33 6.26
CA ASN A 441 19.96 -30.96 6.70
C ASN A 441 21.47 -30.68 6.80
N VAL A 442 22.29 -31.43 6.09
CA VAL A 442 23.75 -31.27 5.97
C VAL A 442 24.15 -31.04 4.53
N THR A 443 23.64 -31.86 3.61
CA THR A 443 23.90 -31.83 2.17
C THR A 443 22.62 -31.78 1.34
N ILE A 444 21.53 -32.30 1.88
CA ILE A 444 20.21 -32.35 1.22
C ILE A 444 19.21 -31.56 2.07
N PHE A 445 18.59 -30.58 1.47
CA PHE A 445 17.75 -29.58 2.15
C PHE A 445 16.36 -29.49 1.52
N PRO A 446 15.32 -29.11 2.28
CA PRO A 446 13.98 -28.88 1.73
C PRO A 446 13.97 -27.67 0.81
N LEU A 447 13.23 -27.77 -0.31
CA LEU A 447 12.94 -26.65 -1.22
C LEU A 447 11.74 -25.82 -0.72
N GLU A 448 11.66 -24.58 -1.20
CA GLU A 448 10.53 -23.69 -0.95
C GLU A 448 9.21 -24.26 -1.46
N LEU A 449 8.16 -24.16 -0.64
CA LEU A 449 6.83 -24.70 -0.95
C LEU A 449 5.88 -23.69 -1.60
N ASN A 450 6.18 -22.39 -1.49
CA ASN A 450 5.40 -21.35 -2.16
C ASN A 450 5.76 -21.25 -3.63
N THR A 451 4.86 -20.66 -4.43
CA THR A 451 5.12 -20.27 -5.81
C THR A 451 5.01 -18.77 -5.97
N MET A 452 5.57 -18.23 -7.05
CA MET A 452 5.51 -16.82 -7.37
C MET A 452 4.12 -16.42 -7.85
N PRO A 453 3.70 -15.14 -7.67
CA PRO A 453 2.45 -14.63 -8.21
C PRO A 453 2.50 -14.51 -9.74
N GLY A 454 1.33 -14.37 -10.39
CA GLY A 454 1.23 -14.22 -11.84
C GLY A 454 2.04 -13.05 -12.41
N PHE A 455 2.22 -11.98 -11.63
CA PHE A 455 3.02 -10.83 -12.07
C PHE A 455 4.53 -11.10 -12.11
N ALA A 456 5.03 -12.23 -11.62
CA ALA A 456 6.41 -12.65 -11.84
C ALA A 456 6.74 -12.80 -13.34
N GLY A 457 5.84 -13.46 -14.09
CA GLY A 457 5.96 -13.62 -15.53
C GLY A 457 5.56 -12.37 -16.31
N SER A 458 4.44 -11.75 -15.95
CA SER A 458 3.89 -10.62 -16.73
C SER A 458 4.71 -9.33 -16.63
N SER A 459 5.57 -9.17 -15.62
CA SER A 459 6.31 -7.92 -15.43
C SER A 459 7.42 -7.67 -16.45
N ALA A 460 7.96 -8.71 -17.11
CA ALA A 460 9.04 -8.56 -18.09
C ALA A 460 8.82 -9.39 -19.38
N TYR A 461 7.61 -9.87 -19.63
CA TYR A 461 7.30 -10.74 -20.77
C TYR A 461 7.65 -10.10 -22.13
N TYR A 462 7.50 -8.79 -22.26
CA TYR A 462 7.79 -8.04 -23.48
C TYR A 462 9.27 -8.15 -23.91
N LEU A 463 10.20 -8.22 -22.97
CA LEU A 463 11.62 -8.46 -23.29
C LEU A 463 11.82 -9.87 -23.87
N ARG A 464 11.17 -10.86 -23.26
CA ARG A 464 11.24 -12.23 -23.74
C ARG A 464 10.61 -12.40 -25.12
N TYR A 465 9.56 -11.65 -25.43
CA TYR A 465 8.91 -11.64 -26.74
C TYR A 465 9.81 -11.12 -27.86
N MET A 466 10.80 -10.26 -27.54
CA MET A 466 11.76 -9.79 -28.52
C MET A 466 12.69 -10.91 -29.01
N ASP A 467 12.99 -11.88 -28.11
CA ASP A 467 13.94 -12.97 -28.39
C ASP A 467 13.47 -14.31 -27.78
N PRO A 468 12.31 -14.84 -28.22
CA PRO A 468 11.63 -15.95 -27.55
C PRO A 468 12.35 -17.29 -27.64
N ARG A 469 13.32 -17.43 -28.54
CA ARG A 469 14.08 -18.67 -28.76
C ARG A 469 15.49 -18.64 -28.18
N ASN A 470 15.84 -17.60 -27.45
CA ASN A 470 17.12 -17.49 -26.78
C ASN A 470 17.17 -18.46 -25.57
N HIS A 471 18.17 -19.33 -25.54
CA HIS A 471 18.36 -20.31 -24.46
C HIS A 471 19.45 -19.89 -23.47
N THR A 472 20.13 -18.77 -23.71
CA THR A 472 21.29 -18.32 -22.91
C THR A 472 21.04 -17.03 -22.13
N ALA A 473 20.08 -16.21 -22.56
CA ALA A 473 19.75 -14.95 -21.94
C ALA A 473 18.24 -14.66 -22.00
N LEU A 474 17.76 -13.75 -21.18
CA LEU A 474 16.38 -13.25 -21.23
C LEU A 474 16.07 -12.63 -22.60
N VAL A 475 17.00 -11.85 -23.10
CA VAL A 475 17.02 -11.23 -24.43
C VAL A 475 18.49 -10.99 -24.82
N ASP A 476 18.85 -11.21 -26.07
CA ASP A 476 20.17 -10.85 -26.59
C ASP A 476 20.34 -9.33 -26.60
N ARG A 477 21.54 -8.87 -26.27
CA ARG A 477 21.84 -7.43 -26.17
C ARG A 477 21.59 -6.67 -27.48
N GLN A 478 21.94 -7.25 -28.63
CA GLN A 478 21.73 -6.61 -29.92
C GLN A 478 20.24 -6.56 -30.28
N VAL A 479 19.48 -7.58 -29.90
CA VAL A 479 18.04 -7.63 -30.09
C VAL A 479 17.34 -6.57 -29.22
N ASP A 480 17.74 -6.44 -27.95
CA ASP A 480 17.24 -5.41 -27.04
C ASP A 480 17.59 -3.99 -27.55
N GLU A 481 18.81 -3.76 -28.01
CA GLU A 481 19.23 -2.47 -28.59
C GLU A 481 18.50 -2.13 -29.90
N TYR A 482 18.09 -3.14 -30.66
CA TYR A 482 17.33 -2.95 -31.90
C TYR A 482 15.88 -2.58 -31.61
N TRP A 483 15.17 -3.35 -30.76
CA TRP A 483 13.76 -3.13 -30.45
C TRP A 483 13.55 -2.05 -29.39
N GLN A 484 14.48 -1.89 -28.45
CA GLN A 484 14.42 -0.95 -27.33
C GLN A 484 13.19 -1.20 -26.43
N ASN A 485 12.56 -0.15 -25.93
CA ASN A 485 11.29 -0.26 -25.23
C ASN A 485 10.11 -0.38 -26.23
N VAL A 486 8.97 -0.83 -25.72
CA VAL A 486 7.75 -0.96 -26.54
C VAL A 486 7.27 0.43 -26.96
N ASP A 487 7.11 0.65 -28.27
CA ASP A 487 6.70 1.93 -28.84
C ASP A 487 5.28 2.32 -28.43
N LEU A 488 4.33 1.37 -28.54
CA LEU A 488 2.94 1.54 -28.20
C LEU A 488 2.43 0.35 -27.39
N TYR A 489 1.97 0.61 -26.18
CA TYR A 489 1.39 -0.38 -25.27
C TYR A 489 -0.11 -0.08 -25.06
N VAL A 490 -0.96 -1.07 -25.29
CA VAL A 490 -2.43 -0.92 -25.21
C VAL A 490 -2.96 -1.83 -24.12
N GLY A 491 -3.72 -1.28 -23.18
CA GLY A 491 -4.30 -2.06 -22.10
C GLY A 491 -5.24 -1.25 -21.21
N GLY A 492 -6.04 -1.94 -20.40
CA GLY A 492 -7.05 -1.31 -19.54
C GLY A 492 -6.45 -0.52 -18.37
N THR A 493 -7.20 0.45 -17.89
CA THR A 493 -6.81 1.32 -16.75
C THR A 493 -6.70 0.58 -15.42
N GLU A 494 -7.33 -0.60 -15.30
CA GLU A 494 -7.25 -1.49 -14.13
C GLU A 494 -5.81 -1.95 -13.83
N HIS A 495 -4.93 -1.88 -14.80
CA HIS A 495 -3.52 -2.24 -14.66
C HIS A 495 -2.61 -1.09 -14.20
N ALA A 496 -3.16 0.12 -14.02
CA ALA A 496 -2.41 1.34 -13.71
C ALA A 496 -1.53 1.21 -12.46
N THR A 497 -2.04 0.61 -11.39
CA THR A 497 -1.37 0.49 -10.09
C THR A 497 -0.80 -0.91 -9.81
N GLY A 498 -1.09 -1.89 -10.66
CA GLY A 498 -0.57 -3.25 -10.58
C GLY A 498 0.50 -3.52 -11.63
N HIS A 499 0.10 -4.16 -12.73
CA HIS A 499 0.99 -4.60 -13.80
C HIS A 499 1.95 -3.51 -14.31
N LEU A 500 1.49 -2.28 -14.53
CA LEU A 500 2.32 -1.21 -15.06
C LEU A 500 3.41 -0.77 -14.05
N ILE A 501 3.10 -0.68 -12.77
CA ILE A 501 4.11 -0.37 -11.75
C ILE A 501 5.13 -1.50 -11.64
N TYR A 502 4.68 -2.76 -11.62
CA TYR A 502 5.61 -3.91 -11.54
C TYR A 502 6.48 -4.03 -12.79
N SER A 503 5.94 -3.82 -13.99
CA SER A 503 6.74 -3.81 -15.23
C SER A 503 7.80 -2.71 -15.21
N ARG A 504 7.46 -1.51 -14.76
CA ARG A 504 8.39 -0.40 -14.63
C ARG A 504 9.48 -0.67 -13.58
N PHE A 505 9.11 -1.25 -12.44
CA PHE A 505 10.06 -1.68 -11.42
C PHE A 505 11.03 -2.74 -11.95
N TRP A 506 10.50 -3.81 -12.59
CA TRP A 506 11.31 -4.88 -13.16
C TRP A 506 12.29 -4.36 -14.21
N ASN A 507 11.78 -3.51 -15.10
CA ASN A 507 12.60 -2.93 -16.16
C ASN A 507 13.72 -2.05 -15.61
N LYS A 508 13.45 -1.22 -14.59
CA LYS A 508 14.47 -0.41 -13.92
C LYS A 508 15.54 -1.27 -13.25
N PHE A 509 15.15 -2.36 -12.62
CA PHE A 509 16.09 -3.33 -12.05
C PHE A 509 16.97 -3.96 -13.15
N LEU A 510 16.37 -4.41 -14.24
CA LEU A 510 17.11 -4.99 -15.37
C LEU A 510 18.01 -3.96 -16.06
N PHE A 511 17.57 -2.72 -16.14
CA PHE A 511 18.38 -1.60 -16.64
C PHE A 511 19.62 -1.33 -15.77
N ASP A 512 19.49 -1.43 -14.45
CA ASP A 512 20.61 -1.23 -13.52
C ASP A 512 21.77 -2.20 -13.78
N TYR A 513 21.46 -3.40 -14.24
CA TYR A 513 22.43 -4.44 -14.61
C TYR A 513 22.77 -4.49 -16.10
N GLY A 514 22.18 -3.62 -16.90
CA GLY A 514 22.39 -3.59 -18.36
C GLY A 514 21.70 -4.71 -19.12
N TYR A 515 20.74 -5.42 -18.51
CA TYR A 515 19.90 -6.41 -19.20
C TYR A 515 18.80 -5.79 -20.05
N SER A 516 18.46 -4.54 -19.80
CA SER A 516 17.61 -3.71 -20.66
C SER A 516 18.34 -2.43 -21.03
N CYS A 517 18.25 -1.99 -22.29
CA CYS A 517 18.88 -0.78 -22.77
C CYS A 517 18.09 0.49 -22.45
N LYS A 518 16.84 0.35 -22.02
CA LYS A 518 15.94 1.46 -21.64
C LYS A 518 15.49 1.31 -20.18
N GLU A 519 15.34 2.44 -19.52
CA GLU A 519 14.89 2.47 -18.12
C GLU A 519 13.37 2.25 -17.99
N GLU A 520 12.59 2.74 -18.98
CA GLU A 520 11.13 2.56 -19.02
C GLU A 520 10.74 1.51 -20.07
N PRO A 521 9.81 0.58 -19.76
CA PRO A 521 9.46 -0.50 -20.67
C PRO A 521 8.56 -0.08 -21.84
N PHE A 522 7.72 0.94 -21.62
CA PHE A 522 6.67 1.35 -22.56
C PHE A 522 6.78 2.85 -22.84
N GLY A 523 7.05 3.22 -24.09
CA GLY A 523 7.19 4.62 -24.49
C GLY A 523 5.86 5.35 -24.45
N LYS A 524 4.89 4.85 -25.22
CA LYS A 524 3.52 5.36 -25.25
C LYS A 524 2.53 4.33 -24.74
N LEU A 525 1.59 4.79 -23.94
CA LEU A 525 0.50 3.96 -23.42
C LEU A 525 -0.86 4.50 -23.89
N VAL A 526 -1.69 3.62 -24.40
CA VAL A 526 -3.09 3.89 -24.68
C VAL A 526 -3.94 2.99 -23.80
N ASN A 527 -4.66 3.60 -22.87
CA ASN A 527 -5.69 2.92 -22.12
C ASN A 527 -7.04 3.07 -22.83
N GLN A 528 -7.63 1.97 -23.27
CA GLN A 528 -8.98 2.02 -23.78
C GLN A 528 -9.95 2.27 -22.62
N GLY A 529 -10.93 3.15 -22.87
CA GLY A 529 -12.04 3.36 -21.97
C GLY A 529 -12.93 2.12 -21.88
N MET A 530 -13.58 1.95 -20.73
CA MET A 530 -14.49 0.82 -20.53
C MET A 530 -15.77 0.99 -21.36
N ILE A 531 -16.26 -0.10 -21.94
CA ILE A 531 -17.62 -0.20 -22.43
C ILE A 531 -18.51 -0.41 -21.20
N GLN A 532 -19.39 0.55 -20.94
CA GLN A 532 -20.27 0.56 -19.77
C GLN A 532 -21.63 -0.01 -20.11
N GLY A 533 -22.27 -0.65 -19.15
CA GLY A 533 -23.63 -1.18 -19.29
C GLY A 533 -24.66 -0.19 -18.76
N ARG A 534 -25.85 -0.27 -19.31
CA ARG A 534 -27.03 0.34 -18.72
C ARG A 534 -27.53 -0.58 -17.60
N SER A 535 -27.45 -0.15 -16.35
CA SER A 535 -28.11 -0.83 -15.24
C SER A 535 -29.53 -0.33 -15.11
N ASN A 536 -30.47 -1.23 -14.81
CA ASN A 536 -31.85 -0.88 -14.49
C ASN A 536 -32.13 -1.15 -13.01
N PHE A 537 -32.99 -0.34 -12.42
CA PHE A 537 -33.33 -0.42 -11.00
C PHE A 537 -34.82 -0.59 -10.79
N VAL A 538 -35.16 -1.48 -9.89
CA VAL A 538 -36.47 -1.54 -9.24
C VAL A 538 -36.37 -1.01 -7.82
N TYR A 539 -37.42 -0.41 -7.29
CA TYR A 539 -37.43 0.26 -5.99
C TYR A 539 -38.29 -0.53 -5.02
N ARG A 540 -37.63 -1.24 -4.11
CA ARG A 540 -38.28 -2.02 -3.06
C ARG A 540 -38.66 -1.12 -1.90
N ILE A 541 -39.92 -1.17 -1.47
CA ILE A 541 -40.36 -0.51 -0.25
C ILE A 541 -39.73 -1.25 0.94
N LYS A 542 -39.11 -0.50 1.84
CA LYS A 542 -38.35 -1.03 2.98
C LYS A 542 -39.18 -2.02 3.78
N ASP A 543 -38.56 -3.11 4.18
CA ASP A 543 -39.12 -4.22 4.98
C ASP A 543 -40.37 -4.91 4.35
N THR A 544 -40.57 -4.77 3.04
CA THR A 544 -41.66 -5.43 2.30
C THR A 544 -41.14 -6.20 1.09
N ASN A 545 -42.04 -6.94 0.40
CA ASN A 545 -41.79 -7.50 -0.93
C ASN A 545 -42.60 -6.75 -2.03
N THR A 546 -42.82 -5.46 -1.80
CA THR A 546 -43.55 -4.58 -2.72
C THR A 546 -42.57 -3.64 -3.42
N PHE A 547 -42.72 -3.52 -4.74
CA PHE A 547 -41.89 -2.71 -5.60
C PHE A 547 -42.70 -1.57 -6.20
N VAL A 548 -42.21 -0.35 -6.16
CA VAL A 548 -42.87 0.85 -6.63
C VAL A 548 -42.17 1.38 -7.88
N SER A 549 -42.97 1.77 -8.91
CA SER A 549 -42.46 2.36 -10.14
C SER A 549 -41.72 3.68 -9.92
N LEU A 550 -40.77 3.99 -10.79
CA LEU A 550 -39.85 5.14 -10.68
C LEU A 550 -40.53 6.47 -10.35
N GLY A 551 -41.63 6.81 -11.07
CA GLY A 551 -42.33 8.08 -10.86
C GLY A 551 -43.07 8.21 -9.54
N LEU A 552 -43.27 7.11 -8.82
CA LEU A 552 -43.97 7.07 -7.53
C LEU A 552 -43.04 6.80 -6.33
N LYS A 553 -41.74 6.54 -6.57
CA LYS A 553 -40.79 6.09 -5.55
C LYS A 553 -40.63 7.07 -4.38
N ASP A 554 -40.71 8.38 -4.65
CA ASP A 554 -40.48 9.42 -3.64
C ASP A 554 -41.63 9.55 -2.63
N GLN A 555 -42.70 8.79 -2.82
CA GLN A 555 -43.81 8.68 -1.87
C GLN A 555 -43.58 7.61 -0.81
N TYR A 556 -42.51 6.83 -0.92
CA TYR A 556 -42.21 5.69 -0.08
C TYR A 556 -40.72 5.69 0.35
N ASP A 557 -40.42 5.06 1.47
CA ASP A 557 -39.03 4.76 1.85
C ASP A 557 -38.57 3.52 1.05
N THR A 558 -37.73 3.75 0.04
CA THR A 558 -37.37 2.73 -0.95
C THR A 558 -35.87 2.45 -0.98
N THR A 559 -35.50 1.20 -1.31
CA THR A 559 -34.14 0.79 -1.63
C THR A 559 -34.07 0.38 -3.10
N PRO A 560 -33.16 0.97 -3.91
CA PRO A 560 -32.94 0.56 -5.28
C PRO A 560 -32.27 -0.81 -5.33
N ILE A 561 -32.73 -1.67 -6.24
CA ILE A 561 -32.18 -3.00 -6.49
C ILE A 561 -31.92 -3.13 -7.97
N HIS A 562 -30.71 -3.57 -8.34
CA HIS A 562 -30.38 -3.87 -9.73
C HIS A 562 -31.23 -5.03 -10.25
N VAL A 563 -31.68 -4.91 -11.48
CA VAL A 563 -32.47 -5.92 -12.15
C VAL A 563 -31.84 -6.31 -13.48
N ASP A 564 -31.99 -7.57 -13.88
CA ASP A 564 -31.45 -8.10 -15.12
C ASP A 564 -31.95 -7.31 -16.33
N VAL A 565 -31.02 -6.81 -17.14
CA VAL A 565 -31.34 -6.01 -18.35
C VAL A 565 -32.18 -6.80 -19.35
N ASN A 566 -32.14 -8.12 -19.35
CA ASN A 566 -32.87 -8.98 -20.27
C ASN A 566 -34.37 -9.06 -19.95
N ILE A 567 -34.81 -8.65 -18.78
CA ILE A 567 -36.23 -8.60 -18.37
C ILE A 567 -36.77 -7.17 -18.31
N VAL A 568 -36.03 -6.21 -18.91
CA VAL A 568 -36.45 -4.82 -19.05
C VAL A 568 -36.42 -4.45 -20.51
N SER A 569 -37.54 -3.95 -21.04
CA SER A 569 -37.65 -3.46 -22.41
C SER A 569 -37.77 -1.93 -22.43
N GLY A 570 -36.73 -1.25 -22.91
CA GLY A 570 -36.59 0.19 -22.70
C GLY A 570 -36.48 0.49 -21.22
N ASP A 571 -37.51 1.14 -20.65
CA ASP A 571 -37.59 1.42 -19.20
C ASP A 571 -38.66 0.56 -18.49
N VAL A 572 -39.34 -0.32 -19.20
CA VAL A 572 -40.50 -1.08 -18.68
C VAL A 572 -40.06 -2.49 -18.28
N LEU A 573 -40.31 -2.82 -17.00
CA LEU A 573 -40.06 -4.14 -16.46
C LEU A 573 -41.11 -5.16 -16.92
N ASP A 574 -40.64 -6.33 -17.31
CA ASP A 574 -41.49 -7.51 -17.40
C ASP A 574 -41.71 -8.07 -15.97
N VAL A 575 -42.88 -7.75 -15.41
CA VAL A 575 -43.23 -8.10 -14.02
C VAL A 575 -43.28 -9.62 -13.80
N GLU A 576 -43.76 -10.38 -14.76
CA GLU A 576 -43.85 -11.84 -14.63
C GLU A 576 -42.46 -12.50 -14.77
N ALA A 577 -41.63 -12.00 -15.66
CA ALA A 577 -40.25 -12.42 -15.75
C ALA A 577 -39.46 -12.07 -14.47
N PHE A 578 -39.72 -10.92 -13.84
CA PHE A 578 -39.10 -10.54 -12.58
C PHE A 578 -39.51 -11.48 -11.43
N LYS A 579 -40.79 -11.84 -11.32
CA LYS A 579 -41.24 -12.82 -10.31
C LYS A 579 -40.58 -14.19 -10.50
N ALA A 580 -40.34 -14.59 -11.73
CA ALA A 580 -39.70 -15.86 -12.08
C ALA A 580 -38.18 -15.81 -11.97
N TRP A 581 -37.55 -14.62 -11.93
CA TRP A 581 -36.12 -14.44 -11.96
C TRP A 581 -35.42 -14.98 -10.70
N ARG A 582 -36.06 -14.79 -9.52
CA ARG A 582 -35.53 -15.29 -8.26
C ARG A 582 -36.66 -15.79 -7.34
N PRO A 583 -36.41 -16.85 -6.55
CA PRO A 583 -37.41 -17.40 -5.64
C PRO A 583 -37.99 -16.39 -4.65
N GLU A 584 -37.17 -15.46 -4.15
CA GLU A 584 -37.57 -14.41 -3.21
C GLU A 584 -38.59 -13.42 -3.79
N TYR A 585 -38.71 -13.33 -5.12
CA TYR A 585 -39.64 -12.41 -5.81
C TYR A 585 -40.91 -13.07 -6.33
N ASN A 586 -41.08 -14.38 -6.12
CA ASN A 586 -42.27 -15.11 -6.63
C ASN A 586 -43.60 -14.47 -6.19
N ASN A 587 -43.63 -13.90 -4.99
CA ASN A 587 -44.81 -13.25 -4.39
C ASN A 587 -44.65 -11.72 -4.34
N ALA A 588 -43.84 -11.13 -5.21
CA ALA A 588 -43.66 -9.69 -5.26
C ALA A 588 -44.91 -8.97 -5.71
N GLU A 589 -45.23 -7.86 -5.06
CA GLU A 589 -46.32 -6.95 -5.41
C GLU A 589 -45.74 -5.70 -6.07
N PHE A 590 -46.53 -5.08 -6.99
CA PHE A 590 -46.06 -3.95 -7.75
C PHE A 590 -47.07 -2.78 -7.71
N ILE A 591 -46.54 -1.58 -7.43
CA ILE A 591 -47.26 -0.33 -7.54
C ILE A 591 -46.86 0.26 -8.90
N LEU A 592 -47.81 0.19 -9.85
CA LEU A 592 -47.58 0.53 -11.24
C LEU A 592 -47.92 2.00 -11.52
N GLU A 593 -47.33 2.53 -12.57
CA GLU A 593 -47.55 3.83 -13.14
C GLU A 593 -48.19 3.65 -14.54
N ASP A 594 -49.40 4.13 -14.71
CA ASP A 594 -50.21 3.93 -15.93
C ASP A 594 -50.26 2.47 -16.40
N GLY A 595 -50.37 1.53 -15.47
CA GLY A 595 -50.44 0.09 -15.76
C GLY A 595 -49.11 -0.57 -16.14
N LYS A 596 -47.98 0.14 -16.02
CA LYS A 596 -46.64 -0.35 -16.29
C LYS A 596 -45.73 -0.14 -15.08
N TYR A 597 -44.72 -0.97 -14.92
CA TYR A 597 -43.64 -0.74 -13.98
C TYR A 597 -42.47 -0.09 -14.73
N VAL A 598 -42.14 1.16 -14.39
CA VAL A 598 -41.04 1.91 -14.98
C VAL A 598 -39.83 1.78 -14.07
N CYS A 599 -38.71 1.28 -14.60
CA CYS A 599 -37.42 1.17 -13.91
C CYS A 599 -36.66 2.51 -13.92
N GLY A 600 -35.88 2.74 -12.90
CA GLY A 600 -34.75 3.67 -12.98
C GLY A 600 -33.61 3.08 -13.78
N TRP A 601 -32.67 3.91 -14.21
CA TRP A 601 -31.48 3.45 -14.91
C TRP A 601 -30.27 4.34 -14.64
N ALA A 602 -29.08 3.75 -14.78
CA ALA A 602 -27.80 4.46 -14.76
C ALA A 602 -26.79 3.76 -15.69
N VAL A 603 -25.83 4.52 -16.18
CA VAL A 603 -24.67 3.95 -16.91
C VAL A 603 -23.60 3.59 -15.90
N GLU A 604 -23.25 2.31 -15.84
CA GLU A 604 -22.32 1.77 -14.86
C GLU A 604 -21.35 0.78 -15.50
N LYS A 605 -20.29 0.41 -14.77
CA LYS A 605 -19.42 -0.68 -15.18
C LYS A 605 -20.22 -1.95 -15.38
N MET A 606 -19.99 -2.67 -16.49
CA MET A 606 -20.59 -3.99 -16.69
C MET A 606 -20.05 -4.98 -15.65
N SER A 607 -20.95 -5.60 -14.88
CA SER A 607 -20.61 -6.68 -13.97
C SER A 607 -21.78 -7.64 -13.76
N LYS A 608 -21.47 -8.88 -13.39
CA LYS A 608 -22.51 -9.90 -13.10
C LYS A 608 -23.39 -9.48 -11.92
N SER A 609 -22.84 -8.78 -10.93
CA SER A 609 -23.59 -8.31 -9.75
C SER A 609 -24.55 -7.15 -10.06
N MET A 610 -24.33 -6.42 -11.14
CA MET A 610 -25.19 -5.33 -11.60
C MET A 610 -26.19 -5.78 -12.66
N TYR A 611 -26.12 -7.05 -13.10
CA TYR A 611 -27.02 -7.64 -14.11
C TYR A 611 -27.14 -6.84 -15.42
N ASN A 612 -26.08 -6.15 -15.80
CA ASN A 612 -26.00 -5.25 -16.95
C ASN A 612 -24.98 -5.70 -18.01
N VAL A 613 -24.53 -6.96 -17.95
CA VAL A 613 -23.54 -7.51 -18.87
C VAL A 613 -24.17 -7.82 -20.21
N VAL A 614 -23.54 -7.35 -21.29
CA VAL A 614 -23.84 -7.74 -22.67
C VAL A 614 -22.85 -8.81 -23.09
N ASN A 615 -23.34 -10.00 -23.46
CA ASN A 615 -22.47 -11.09 -23.90
C ASN A 615 -22.08 -10.89 -25.37
N PRO A 616 -20.77 -10.81 -25.71
CA PRO A 616 -20.30 -10.69 -27.07
C PRO A 616 -20.79 -11.80 -28.00
N ASP A 617 -20.90 -13.04 -27.52
CA ASP A 617 -21.37 -14.18 -28.33
C ASP A 617 -22.80 -13.95 -28.86
N MET A 618 -23.69 -13.44 -28.01
CA MET A 618 -25.06 -13.10 -28.42
C MET A 618 -25.08 -12.01 -29.50
N ILE A 619 -24.21 -11.01 -29.38
CA ILE A 619 -24.11 -9.94 -30.39
C ILE A 619 -23.52 -10.47 -31.68
N VAL A 620 -22.52 -11.32 -31.62
CA VAL A 620 -21.90 -11.97 -32.79
C VAL A 620 -22.91 -12.85 -33.52
N GLU A 621 -23.69 -13.65 -32.79
CA GLU A 621 -24.76 -14.48 -33.39
C GLU A 621 -25.82 -13.65 -34.07
N ARG A 622 -26.21 -12.52 -33.49
CA ARG A 622 -27.29 -11.67 -33.98
C ARG A 622 -26.87 -10.74 -35.11
N TYR A 623 -25.68 -10.16 -35.03
CA TYR A 623 -25.24 -9.08 -35.94
C TYR A 623 -23.95 -9.41 -36.71
N GLY A 624 -23.21 -10.41 -36.32
CA GLY A 624 -21.90 -10.77 -36.86
C GLY A 624 -20.72 -10.13 -36.12
N ALA A 625 -19.58 -10.80 -36.14
CA ALA A 625 -18.36 -10.37 -35.47
C ALA A 625 -17.78 -9.05 -36.01
N ASP A 626 -17.84 -8.86 -37.33
CA ASP A 626 -17.33 -7.63 -37.96
C ASP A 626 -18.17 -6.42 -37.56
N THR A 627 -19.51 -6.60 -37.45
CA THR A 627 -20.40 -5.54 -36.97
C THR A 627 -20.08 -5.14 -35.54
N LEU A 628 -19.89 -6.12 -34.63
CA LEU A 628 -19.47 -5.85 -33.25
C LEU A 628 -18.18 -5.03 -33.19
N ARG A 629 -17.15 -5.48 -33.91
CA ARG A 629 -15.84 -4.81 -33.92
C ARG A 629 -15.90 -3.39 -34.47
N LEU A 630 -16.64 -3.17 -35.55
CA LEU A 630 -16.82 -1.84 -36.12
C LEU A 630 -17.64 -0.93 -35.20
N TYR A 631 -18.64 -1.47 -34.53
CA TYR A 631 -19.47 -0.73 -33.59
C TYR A 631 -18.65 -0.24 -32.38
N GLU A 632 -17.84 -1.10 -31.80
CA GLU A 632 -16.93 -0.71 -30.68
C GLU A 632 -16.00 0.45 -31.07
N MET A 633 -15.45 0.43 -32.28
CA MET A 633 -14.62 1.52 -32.81
C MET A 633 -15.43 2.79 -33.13
N PHE A 634 -16.69 2.64 -33.50
CA PHE A 634 -17.58 3.75 -33.84
C PHE A 634 -18.12 4.49 -32.61
N LEU A 635 -18.23 3.84 -31.46
CA LEU A 635 -18.80 4.41 -30.24
C LEU A 635 -18.09 5.70 -29.75
N GLY A 636 -16.85 5.95 -30.16
CA GLY A 636 -16.11 7.18 -29.84
C GLY A 636 -14.60 6.97 -29.66
N PRO A 637 -13.87 7.96 -29.14
CA PRO A 637 -12.43 7.87 -28.91
C PRO A 637 -12.07 6.66 -28.03
N VAL A 638 -10.96 5.99 -28.36
CA VAL A 638 -10.57 4.73 -27.70
C VAL A 638 -10.35 4.92 -26.19
N GLU A 639 -9.81 6.05 -25.77
CA GLU A 639 -9.46 6.33 -24.38
C GLU A 639 -10.65 6.69 -23.47
N GLN A 640 -11.83 6.93 -24.06
CA GLN A 640 -13.02 7.33 -23.31
C GLN A 640 -13.91 6.14 -22.99
N SER A 641 -14.44 6.10 -21.76
CA SER A 641 -15.52 5.16 -21.41
C SER A 641 -16.80 5.52 -22.17
N LYS A 642 -17.53 4.50 -22.60
CA LYS A 642 -18.68 4.63 -23.51
C LYS A 642 -19.82 3.74 -23.05
N PRO A 643 -21.06 4.24 -23.07
CA PRO A 643 -22.21 3.40 -22.82
C PRO A 643 -22.46 2.47 -24.01
N TRP A 644 -22.78 1.22 -23.73
CA TRP A 644 -23.27 0.26 -24.72
C TRP A 644 -24.76 0.48 -24.96
N ASP A 645 -25.18 0.49 -26.22
CA ASP A 645 -26.58 0.42 -26.62
C ASP A 645 -26.75 -0.65 -27.71
N THR A 646 -27.50 -1.70 -27.41
CA THR A 646 -27.74 -2.81 -28.33
C THR A 646 -28.66 -2.41 -29.50
N ASN A 647 -29.41 -1.33 -29.36
CA ASN A 647 -30.35 -0.82 -30.33
C ASN A 647 -29.85 0.42 -31.09
N GLY A 648 -28.65 0.91 -30.77
CA GLY A 648 -28.03 2.11 -31.34
C GLY A 648 -27.35 1.94 -32.68
#